data_64834bb25bca4d7f3793ef8034e5cb83
#
_entry.id   64834bb25bca4d7f3793ef8034e5cb83
#
_cell.length_a   1.000
_cell.length_b   1.000
_cell.length_c   1.000
_cell.angle_alpha   90.00
_cell.angle_beta   90.00
_cell.angle_gamma   90.00
#
_symmetry.space_group_name_H-M   'P 1'
#
loop_
_entity.id
_entity.type
_entity.pdbx_description
1 polymer ?
#
loop_
_entity_poly.entity_id
_entity_poly.type
_entity_poly.pdbx_seq_one_letter_code
_entity_poly.pdbx_strand_id
1 'polypeptide(L)'
;MIYPPAERQPVVDHLHGHAVPDPYRWLEDPDSPETRSWTAAQEELWREHAGTLPGRDLWHSRVAALTGAGTVGTPMWRGGSRFFLRRTASQEHAVLYRTGPDGVEETLLDPMELDPSGLTTLDHWQPDLDGRLVAYQLSRSGDERSKLRVMDVATRRVVDGPIDRCRYAPVAWLPDGKAFFYVRGRRVCLHRLGTPAGDDAVIMDEERSYGLGISYNGRWLTVSAMAGDGNDLWLADLSSSSPERPDLRVIQRGAGAVTAPAVGRDGRLYLLTTLDAPRGRLCVADPARPGPEHWIGLVDEDPEAVIGEFAIAGQTLLVGWTRHAVGEISVHDLATGRRRGSVPLPGLGSAGGMTTRPEGGHEVWFTYTDSVTPAGVHRYDTRTGETSLWSAAPGAVEVPELEARQLVFASADGTPVRMVVLARPGSGPRPTILYGYGGFGLSLAPSYSSYILPWVEAGGVFALAQLRGGGEEGAAWHRDGMLERKQNVFDDFAAAAEKLVADGWTTPARLGACGESNGGLLVGAALTQRPDLFAAAVCSAPLLDMVRYERSGLGPVWRSEYGSADDPEQLGWLLGYSPYHRVTGGVDYPATLLTTFGGDSRVDPMHARKMCAALQAATSGSRPILLRHEGDVGHGSRSAGRAVDLAADMLAFLAAHTGLEAGD
;
A
#
# COMPACT_ATOMS: atom_id res chain seq x y z
N MET A 1 -0.56 -28.24 -22.59
CA MET A 1 0.68 -27.46 -22.51
C MET A 1 1.77 -28.34 -21.91
N ILE A 2 3.04 -28.26 -22.37
CA ILE A 2 4.17 -28.99 -21.78
C ILE A 2 4.92 -28.00 -20.89
N TYR A 3 4.99 -28.32 -19.60
CA TYR A 3 5.68 -27.46 -18.64
C TYR A 3 7.15 -27.81 -18.53
N PRO A 4 8.04 -26.83 -18.27
CA PRO A 4 9.43 -27.10 -17.90
C PRO A 4 9.47 -28.04 -16.68
N PRO A 5 10.24 -29.13 -16.72
CA PRO A 5 10.26 -30.10 -15.63
C PRO A 5 10.79 -29.47 -14.34
N ALA A 6 10.11 -29.68 -13.23
CA ALA A 6 10.57 -29.33 -11.88
C ALA A 6 10.75 -30.61 -11.08
N GLU A 7 11.98 -30.91 -10.67
CA GLU A 7 12.31 -32.10 -9.90
C GLU A 7 11.63 -32.04 -8.50
N ARG A 8 10.94 -33.11 -8.14
CA ARG A 8 10.36 -33.27 -6.79
C ARG A 8 11.38 -33.94 -5.87
N GLN A 9 11.94 -33.19 -4.95
CA GLN A 9 12.89 -33.68 -3.97
C GLN A 9 12.17 -34.24 -2.72
N PRO A 10 12.69 -35.29 -2.06
CA PRO A 10 12.07 -35.87 -0.86
C PRO A 10 12.39 -35.05 0.40
N VAL A 11 12.22 -33.72 0.32
CA VAL A 11 12.47 -32.82 1.45
C VAL A 11 11.23 -32.76 2.33
N VAL A 12 11.41 -33.01 3.63
CA VAL A 12 10.35 -32.92 4.64
C VAL A 12 10.93 -32.25 5.88
N ASP A 13 10.34 -31.14 6.29
CA ASP A 13 10.62 -30.53 7.59
C ASP A 13 9.79 -31.20 8.70
N HIS A 14 10.41 -31.45 9.84
CA HIS A 14 9.73 -31.93 11.03
C HIS A 14 9.59 -30.79 12.05
N LEU A 15 8.44 -30.13 12.05
CA LEU A 15 8.17 -28.95 12.86
C LEU A 15 7.08 -29.28 13.89
N HIS A 16 7.40 -29.24 15.18
CA HIS A 16 6.44 -29.44 16.29
C HIS A 16 5.57 -30.70 16.14
N GLY A 17 6.15 -31.80 15.61
CA GLY A 17 5.43 -33.07 15.38
C GLY A 17 4.71 -33.16 14.01
N HIS A 18 4.68 -32.10 13.21
CA HIS A 18 4.17 -32.12 11.86
C HIS A 18 5.27 -32.47 10.87
N ALA A 19 4.99 -33.40 9.94
CA ALA A 19 5.81 -33.64 8.78
C ALA A 19 5.33 -32.72 7.64
N VAL A 20 6.13 -31.74 7.27
CA VAL A 20 5.81 -30.71 6.28
C VAL A 20 6.63 -30.96 5.00
N PRO A 21 6.03 -31.55 3.96
CA PRO A 21 6.73 -31.78 2.68
C PRO A 21 7.03 -30.47 1.95
N ASP A 22 8.24 -30.37 1.42
CA ASP A 22 8.67 -29.23 0.61
C ASP A 22 9.45 -29.70 -0.63
N PRO A 23 8.78 -30.34 -1.59
CA PRO A 23 9.44 -31.00 -2.72
C PRO A 23 10.13 -30.03 -3.68
N TYR A 24 9.86 -28.74 -3.59
CA TYR A 24 10.45 -27.72 -4.44
C TYR A 24 11.31 -26.72 -3.68
N ARG A 25 11.90 -27.12 -2.53
CA ARG A 25 12.81 -26.34 -1.70
C ARG A 25 13.96 -25.72 -2.49
N TRP A 26 14.46 -26.42 -3.47
CA TRP A 26 15.56 -25.98 -4.31
C TRP A 26 15.27 -24.69 -5.10
N LEU A 27 13.97 -24.35 -5.33
CA LEU A 27 13.56 -23.10 -5.97
C LEU A 27 13.67 -21.87 -5.04
N GLU A 28 14.08 -22.04 -3.79
CA GLU A 28 14.31 -20.92 -2.87
C GLU A 28 15.63 -20.19 -3.16
N ASP A 29 16.65 -20.89 -3.60
CA ASP A 29 17.94 -20.29 -3.94
C ASP A 29 17.90 -19.66 -5.35
N PRO A 30 17.79 -18.29 -5.46
CA PRO A 30 17.72 -17.63 -6.76
C PRO A 30 19.06 -17.70 -7.53
N ASP A 31 20.17 -18.00 -6.85
CA ASP A 31 21.50 -18.00 -7.41
C ASP A 31 21.94 -19.39 -7.91
N SER A 32 21.21 -20.44 -7.57
CA SER A 32 21.50 -21.77 -8.07
C SER A 32 21.31 -21.84 -9.60
N PRO A 33 22.20 -22.56 -10.34
CA PRO A 33 22.06 -22.74 -11.78
C PRO A 33 20.72 -23.37 -12.18
N GLU A 34 20.22 -24.29 -11.36
CA GLU A 34 18.98 -25.03 -11.56
C GLU A 34 17.78 -24.10 -11.50
N THR A 35 17.69 -23.26 -10.46
CA THR A 35 16.61 -22.28 -10.30
C THR A 35 16.62 -21.24 -11.42
N ARG A 36 17.80 -20.74 -11.79
CA ARG A 36 17.93 -19.79 -12.91
C ARG A 36 17.48 -20.40 -14.22
N SER A 37 17.93 -21.63 -14.52
CA SER A 37 17.54 -22.33 -15.75
C SER A 37 16.04 -22.60 -15.81
N TRP A 38 15.46 -23.06 -14.70
CA TRP A 38 14.01 -23.31 -14.62
C TRP A 38 13.20 -22.01 -14.75
N THR A 39 13.61 -20.95 -14.06
CA THR A 39 12.93 -19.64 -14.13
C THR A 39 12.98 -19.08 -15.56
N ALA A 40 14.12 -19.18 -16.25
CA ALA A 40 14.25 -18.75 -17.64
C ALA A 40 13.35 -19.56 -18.58
N ALA A 41 13.22 -20.86 -18.36
CA ALA A 41 12.33 -21.72 -19.15
C ALA A 41 10.84 -21.39 -18.90
N GLN A 42 10.46 -21.03 -17.67
CA GLN A 42 9.10 -20.57 -17.36
C GLN A 42 8.80 -19.20 -18.00
N GLU A 43 9.78 -18.30 -18.00
CA GLU A 43 9.65 -17.01 -18.65
C GLU A 43 9.50 -17.14 -20.18
N GLU A 44 10.23 -18.06 -20.82
CA GLU A 44 10.05 -18.36 -22.24
C GLU A 44 8.66 -18.91 -22.52
N LEU A 45 8.19 -19.87 -21.71
CA LEU A 45 6.84 -20.41 -21.82
C LEU A 45 5.77 -19.32 -21.66
N TRP A 46 5.96 -18.40 -20.72
CA TRP A 46 5.09 -17.23 -20.56
C TRP A 46 5.10 -16.37 -21.82
N ARG A 47 6.29 -16.04 -22.34
CA ARG A 47 6.45 -15.16 -23.51
C ARG A 47 5.81 -15.75 -24.77
N GLU A 48 5.97 -17.06 -24.98
CA GLU A 48 5.28 -17.79 -26.06
C GLU A 48 3.75 -17.71 -25.89
N HIS A 49 3.25 -17.95 -24.69
CA HIS A 49 1.81 -17.88 -24.41
C HIS A 49 1.27 -16.45 -24.53
N ALA A 50 1.96 -15.47 -23.99
CA ALA A 50 1.57 -14.05 -24.07
C ALA A 50 1.44 -13.57 -25.53
N GLY A 51 2.31 -14.07 -26.44
CA GLY A 51 2.23 -13.79 -27.87
C GLY A 51 0.97 -14.35 -28.54
N THR A 52 0.25 -15.28 -27.91
CA THR A 52 -1.00 -15.85 -28.40
C THR A 52 -2.26 -15.23 -27.79
N LEU A 53 -2.11 -14.39 -26.75
CA LEU A 53 -3.24 -13.76 -26.07
C LEU A 53 -3.93 -12.74 -26.98
N PRO A 54 -5.24 -12.90 -27.24
CA PRO A 54 -5.96 -11.99 -28.12
C PRO A 54 -6.08 -10.59 -27.51
N GLY A 55 -5.90 -9.58 -28.34
CA GLY A 55 -6.11 -8.18 -27.95
C GLY A 55 -5.10 -7.59 -26.95
N ARG A 56 -3.95 -8.25 -26.68
CA ARG A 56 -2.94 -7.74 -25.74
C ARG A 56 -2.50 -6.32 -26.07
N ASP A 57 -2.29 -6.01 -27.33
CA ASP A 57 -1.86 -4.67 -27.76
C ASP A 57 -2.97 -3.62 -27.57
N LEU A 58 -4.24 -4.02 -27.67
CA LEU A 58 -5.37 -3.14 -27.36
C LEU A 58 -5.43 -2.84 -25.86
N TRP A 59 -5.28 -3.88 -25.02
CA TRP A 59 -5.15 -3.68 -23.56
C TRP A 59 -4.00 -2.74 -23.22
N HIS A 60 -2.82 -2.99 -23.80
CA HIS A 60 -1.64 -2.13 -23.58
C HIS A 60 -1.91 -0.68 -23.98
N SER A 61 -2.45 -0.47 -25.18
CA SER A 61 -2.72 0.88 -25.69
C SER A 61 -3.73 1.62 -24.81
N ARG A 62 -4.77 0.92 -24.33
CA ARG A 62 -5.80 1.54 -23.51
C ARG A 62 -5.33 1.82 -22.08
N VAL A 63 -4.59 0.89 -21.46
CA VAL A 63 -3.94 1.12 -20.16
C VAL A 63 -2.97 2.29 -20.24
N ALA A 64 -2.15 2.36 -21.31
CA ALA A 64 -1.22 3.47 -21.53
C ALA A 64 -1.95 4.81 -21.66
N ALA A 65 -3.03 4.86 -22.45
CA ALA A 65 -3.84 6.07 -22.61
C ALA A 65 -4.40 6.58 -21.28
N LEU A 66 -4.95 5.69 -20.46
CA LEU A 66 -5.50 6.05 -19.13
C LEU A 66 -4.41 6.36 -18.12
N THR A 67 -3.24 5.70 -18.20
CA THR A 67 -2.05 6.05 -17.39
C THR A 67 -1.53 7.45 -17.71
N GLY A 68 -1.83 7.95 -18.91
CA GLY A 68 -1.55 9.31 -19.36
C GLY A 68 -2.24 10.42 -18.56
N ALA A 69 -3.24 10.12 -17.72
CA ALA A 69 -3.78 11.07 -16.74
C ALA A 69 -2.68 11.68 -15.87
N GLY A 70 -1.62 10.93 -15.63
CA GLY A 70 -0.54 11.34 -14.75
C GLY A 70 -0.99 11.40 -13.28
N THR A 71 -0.17 12.03 -12.45
CA THR A 71 -0.44 12.17 -11.01
C THR A 71 0.03 13.53 -10.50
N VAL A 72 -0.62 14.05 -9.46
CA VAL A 72 -0.20 15.24 -8.71
C VAL A 72 -0.47 15.03 -7.22
N GLY A 73 0.51 15.34 -6.37
CA GLY A 73 0.40 15.25 -4.92
C GLY A 73 0.08 16.60 -4.27
N THR A 74 -0.43 16.53 -3.04
CA THR A 74 -0.65 17.73 -2.20
C THR A 74 0.67 18.46 -1.93
N PRO A 75 0.65 19.80 -1.85
CA PRO A 75 1.86 20.57 -1.61
C PRO A 75 2.33 20.43 -0.15
N MET A 76 3.63 20.20 0.04
CA MET A 76 4.29 20.39 1.32
C MET A 76 4.89 21.79 1.36
N TRP A 77 4.42 22.63 2.28
CA TRP A 77 4.85 24.02 2.41
C TRP A 77 6.05 24.13 3.36
N ARG A 78 7.12 24.82 2.93
CA ARG A 78 8.31 25.13 3.73
C ARG A 78 8.95 26.43 3.26
N GLY A 79 9.25 27.35 4.19
CA GLY A 79 9.91 28.61 3.88
C GLY A 79 9.21 29.45 2.80
N GLY A 80 7.88 29.44 2.73
CA GLY A 80 7.08 30.11 1.71
C GLY A 80 7.08 29.42 0.34
N SER A 81 7.84 28.33 0.16
CA SER A 81 7.84 27.49 -1.03
C SER A 81 6.91 26.30 -0.86
N ARG A 82 6.43 25.76 -1.95
CA ARG A 82 5.68 24.50 -2.01
C ARG A 82 6.50 23.45 -2.75
N PHE A 83 6.56 22.26 -2.19
CA PHE A 83 7.20 21.07 -2.75
C PHE A 83 6.12 20.03 -3.04
N PHE A 84 6.19 19.36 -4.17
CA PHE A 84 5.19 18.36 -4.55
C PHE A 84 5.72 17.41 -5.61
N LEU A 85 5.15 16.22 -5.66
CA LEU A 85 5.38 15.27 -6.75
C LEU A 85 4.36 15.49 -7.86
N ARG A 86 4.81 15.36 -9.11
CA ARG A 86 3.95 15.30 -10.29
C ARG A 86 4.56 14.37 -11.33
N ARG A 87 3.72 13.59 -12.00
CA ARG A 87 4.09 12.79 -13.17
C ARG A 87 3.15 13.15 -14.31
N THR A 88 3.68 13.66 -15.40
CA THR A 88 2.94 13.91 -16.64
C THR A 88 2.84 12.63 -17.49
N ALA A 89 2.06 12.67 -18.58
CA ALA A 89 1.91 11.54 -19.50
C ALA A 89 3.24 11.09 -20.15
N SER A 90 4.19 12.02 -20.31
CA SER A 90 5.49 11.75 -20.94
C SER A 90 6.59 11.33 -19.97
N GLN A 91 6.30 11.28 -18.67
CA GLN A 91 7.27 10.93 -17.63
C GLN A 91 7.07 9.49 -17.16
N GLU A 92 8.17 8.76 -17.03
CA GLU A 92 8.18 7.39 -16.51
C GLU A 92 8.02 7.34 -14.99
N HIS A 93 8.54 8.34 -14.27
CA HIS A 93 8.49 8.46 -12.81
C HIS A 93 7.90 9.80 -12.37
N ALA A 94 7.42 9.85 -11.13
CA ALA A 94 7.06 11.11 -10.51
C ALA A 94 8.33 11.94 -10.25
N VAL A 95 8.25 13.22 -10.60
CA VAL A 95 9.32 14.21 -10.48
C VAL A 95 9.02 15.11 -9.29
N LEU A 96 10.03 15.44 -8.51
CA LEU A 96 9.92 16.39 -7.40
C LEU A 96 10.08 17.81 -7.93
N TYR A 97 9.05 18.62 -7.72
CA TYR A 97 9.00 20.04 -8.08
C TYR A 97 9.02 20.92 -6.83
N ARG A 98 9.51 22.14 -7.02
CA ARG A 98 9.35 23.26 -6.09
C ARG A 98 8.71 24.43 -6.83
N THR A 99 7.80 25.14 -6.16
CA THR A 99 7.43 26.49 -6.58
C THR A 99 7.84 27.47 -5.48
N GLY A 100 8.68 28.42 -5.84
CA GLY A 100 9.17 29.44 -4.92
C GLY A 100 8.10 30.47 -4.54
N PRO A 101 8.43 31.41 -3.60
CA PRO A 101 7.53 32.50 -3.23
C PRO A 101 7.20 33.45 -4.38
N ASP A 102 8.04 33.50 -5.40
CA ASP A 102 7.88 34.24 -6.65
C ASP A 102 6.91 33.57 -7.65
N GLY A 103 6.44 32.36 -7.31
CA GLY A 103 5.55 31.58 -8.17
C GLY A 103 6.26 30.80 -9.28
N VAL A 104 7.59 30.86 -9.36
CA VAL A 104 8.37 30.12 -10.36
C VAL A 104 8.44 28.65 -9.95
N GLU A 105 8.05 27.77 -10.88
CA GLU A 105 8.13 26.31 -10.70
C GLU A 105 9.47 25.80 -11.26
N GLU A 106 10.12 24.96 -10.49
CA GLU A 106 11.41 24.35 -10.80
C GLU A 106 11.38 22.85 -10.58
N THR A 107 12.02 22.10 -11.47
CA THR A 107 12.34 20.68 -11.24
C THR A 107 13.48 20.58 -10.23
N LEU A 108 13.29 19.90 -9.13
CA LEU A 108 14.35 19.62 -8.16
C LEU A 108 15.03 18.28 -8.42
N LEU A 109 14.24 17.25 -8.69
CA LEU A 109 14.77 15.91 -8.88
C LEU A 109 13.87 15.14 -9.86
N ASP A 110 14.46 14.75 -10.99
CA ASP A 110 13.88 13.82 -11.95
C ASP A 110 14.68 12.51 -11.90
N PRO A 111 14.08 11.38 -11.52
CA PRO A 111 14.76 10.08 -11.52
C PRO A 111 15.32 9.69 -12.88
N MET A 112 14.68 10.09 -14.00
CA MET A 112 15.14 9.80 -15.35
C MET A 112 16.39 10.59 -15.76
N GLU A 113 16.61 11.78 -15.19
CA GLU A 113 17.87 12.54 -15.38
C GLU A 113 19.02 11.86 -14.62
N LEU A 114 18.74 11.19 -13.49
CA LEU A 114 19.74 10.47 -12.71
C LEU A 114 20.08 9.11 -13.32
N ASP A 115 19.09 8.42 -13.86
CA ASP A 115 19.22 7.09 -14.44
C ASP A 115 18.26 6.91 -15.62
N PRO A 116 18.75 7.13 -16.86
CA PRO A 116 17.94 6.97 -18.08
C PRO A 116 17.41 5.56 -18.31
N SER A 117 17.89 4.53 -17.58
CA SER A 117 17.33 3.18 -17.64
C SER A 117 15.95 3.07 -17.01
N GLY A 118 15.52 4.07 -16.24
CA GLY A 118 14.25 4.10 -15.53
C GLY A 118 14.20 3.14 -14.32
N LEU A 119 15.34 2.64 -13.87
CA LEU A 119 15.41 1.74 -12.72
C LEU A 119 15.56 2.44 -11.38
N THR A 120 15.95 3.72 -11.37
CA THR A 120 16.03 4.50 -10.14
C THR A 120 14.69 5.13 -9.78
N THR A 121 14.26 4.97 -8.52
CA THR A 121 13.01 5.50 -7.98
C THR A 121 13.26 6.46 -6.83
N LEU A 122 12.43 7.50 -6.72
CA LEU A 122 12.37 8.39 -5.57
C LEU A 122 11.37 7.81 -4.56
N ASP A 123 11.89 7.25 -3.46
CA ASP A 123 11.06 6.53 -2.48
C ASP A 123 10.51 7.45 -1.39
N HIS A 124 11.30 8.45 -0.99
CA HIS A 124 10.90 9.42 0.04
C HIS A 124 11.63 10.74 -0.14
N TRP A 125 11.02 11.83 0.32
CA TRP A 125 11.63 13.16 0.33
C TRP A 125 11.04 14.01 1.45
N GLN A 126 11.88 14.86 2.05
CA GLN A 126 11.50 15.73 3.17
C GLN A 126 12.32 17.02 3.12
N PRO A 127 11.73 18.19 2.83
CA PRO A 127 12.42 19.46 2.94
C PRO A 127 12.62 19.85 4.41
N ASP A 128 13.67 20.61 4.68
CA ASP A 128 13.89 21.22 5.99
C ASP A 128 12.81 22.29 6.27
N LEU A 129 12.80 22.84 7.49
CA LEU A 129 11.73 23.76 7.91
C LEU A 129 11.74 25.08 7.12
N ASP A 130 12.91 25.51 6.63
CA ASP A 130 13.07 26.72 5.84
C ASP A 130 12.94 26.48 4.32
N GLY A 131 12.86 25.23 3.86
CA GLY A 131 12.81 24.88 2.44
C GLY A 131 14.11 25.12 1.67
N ARG A 132 15.25 25.15 2.36
CA ARG A 132 16.59 25.34 1.78
C ARG A 132 17.28 24.03 1.44
N LEU A 133 16.96 22.96 2.17
CA LEU A 133 17.51 21.63 1.99
C LEU A 133 16.39 20.63 1.76
N VAL A 134 16.67 19.57 1.01
CA VAL A 134 15.77 18.41 0.86
C VAL A 134 16.56 17.14 1.15
N ALA A 135 16.16 16.40 2.17
CA ALA A 135 16.56 15.00 2.33
C ALA A 135 15.70 14.14 1.40
N TYR A 136 16.32 13.27 0.62
CA TYR A 136 15.62 12.39 -0.30
C TYR A 136 16.25 11.00 -0.36
N GLN A 137 15.45 10.01 -0.68
CA GLN A 137 15.84 8.61 -0.69
C GLN A 137 15.60 8.01 -2.07
N LEU A 138 16.63 7.37 -2.59
CA LEU A 138 16.58 6.68 -3.87
C LEU A 138 16.87 5.20 -3.66
N SER A 139 16.09 4.34 -4.32
CA SER A 139 16.38 2.93 -4.49
C SER A 139 16.51 2.56 -5.97
N ARG A 140 16.91 1.34 -6.25
CA ARG A 140 17.04 0.85 -7.62
C ARG A 140 16.08 -0.30 -7.86
N SER A 141 15.44 -0.29 -9.03
CA SER A 141 14.56 -1.38 -9.46
C SER A 141 13.38 -1.64 -8.52
N GLY A 142 12.99 -0.66 -7.68
CA GLY A 142 11.95 -0.85 -6.68
C GLY A 142 12.32 -1.85 -5.57
N ASP A 143 13.62 -2.08 -5.33
CA ASP A 143 14.12 -2.97 -4.26
C ASP A 143 13.96 -2.38 -2.87
N GLU A 144 13.60 -1.07 -2.80
CA GLU A 144 13.37 -0.32 -1.56
C GLU A 144 14.56 -0.28 -0.58
N ARG A 145 15.75 -0.69 -1.03
CA ARG A 145 16.99 -0.57 -0.26
C ARG A 145 17.57 0.83 -0.40
N SER A 146 16.79 1.81 0.03
CA SER A 146 17.02 3.21 -0.23
C SER A 146 18.30 3.73 0.40
N LYS A 147 18.93 4.69 -0.31
CA LYS A 147 20.03 5.51 0.18
C LYS A 147 19.57 6.95 0.30
N LEU A 148 19.78 7.54 1.50
CA LEU A 148 19.42 8.91 1.79
C LEU A 148 20.53 9.86 1.33
N ARG A 149 20.15 10.99 0.75
CA ARG A 149 21.00 12.11 0.39
C ARG A 149 20.34 13.41 0.80
N VAL A 150 21.14 14.45 0.95
CA VAL A 150 20.65 15.82 1.18
C VAL A 150 21.10 16.70 0.03
N MET A 151 20.16 17.45 -0.52
CA MET A 151 20.39 18.40 -1.61
C MET A 151 20.13 19.83 -1.12
N ASP A 152 21.01 20.76 -1.50
CA ASP A 152 20.74 22.19 -1.42
C ASP A 152 19.80 22.61 -2.56
N VAL A 153 18.67 23.19 -2.20
CA VAL A 153 17.56 23.51 -3.12
C VAL A 153 17.96 24.55 -4.16
N ALA A 154 18.74 25.56 -3.76
CA ALA A 154 19.12 26.67 -4.66
C ALA A 154 20.14 26.24 -5.72
N THR A 155 21.09 25.38 -5.35
CA THR A 155 22.17 24.93 -6.24
C THR A 155 21.90 23.57 -6.86
N ARG A 156 20.93 22.82 -6.36
CA ARG A 156 20.61 21.42 -6.72
C ARG A 156 21.80 20.46 -6.52
N ARG A 157 22.77 20.84 -5.69
CA ARG A 157 23.93 19.99 -5.40
C ARG A 157 23.66 19.12 -4.17
N VAL A 158 24.10 17.88 -4.25
CA VAL A 158 24.16 17.00 -3.09
C VAL A 158 25.20 17.55 -2.12
N VAL A 159 24.77 17.86 -0.91
CA VAL A 159 25.62 18.42 0.16
C VAL A 159 25.95 17.40 1.23
N ASP A 160 25.21 16.27 1.26
CA ASP A 160 25.43 15.18 2.23
C ASP A 160 24.94 13.83 1.69
N GLY A 161 25.48 12.73 2.25
CA GLY A 161 25.19 11.36 1.87
C GLY A 161 26.12 10.84 0.75
N PRO A 162 25.89 9.62 0.21
CA PRO A 162 24.76 8.75 0.47
C PRO A 162 24.84 8.02 1.81
N ILE A 163 23.74 7.98 2.55
CA ILE A 163 23.60 7.19 3.78
C ILE A 163 22.80 5.92 3.42
N ASP A 164 23.34 4.76 3.76
CA ASP A 164 22.73 3.45 3.47
C ASP A 164 21.70 3.02 4.53
N ARG A 165 21.00 1.91 4.25
CA ARG A 165 20.02 1.27 5.16
C ARG A 165 18.88 2.17 5.60
N CYS A 166 18.41 3.03 4.69
CA CYS A 166 17.33 4.01 4.91
C CYS A 166 15.98 3.54 4.34
N ARG A 167 15.71 2.23 4.35
CA ARG A 167 14.42 1.69 3.90
C ARG A 167 13.27 2.26 4.72
N TYR A 168 12.28 2.91 4.08
CA TYR A 168 11.13 3.56 4.73
C TYR A 168 11.54 4.52 5.86
N ALA A 169 12.68 5.19 5.71
CA ALA A 169 13.23 6.02 6.76
C ALA A 169 12.55 7.40 6.79
N PRO A 170 11.70 7.69 7.78
CA PRO A 170 11.22 9.05 8.01
C PRO A 170 12.39 9.96 8.38
N VAL A 171 12.26 11.25 8.02
CA VAL A 171 13.24 12.29 8.35
C VAL A 171 12.55 13.42 9.11
N ALA A 172 13.09 13.82 10.26
CA ALA A 172 12.59 14.92 11.06
C ALA A 172 13.72 15.95 11.31
N TRP A 173 13.66 17.05 10.54
CA TRP A 173 14.69 18.10 10.58
C TRP A 173 14.69 18.90 11.87
N LEU A 174 15.87 19.18 12.41
CA LEU A 174 16.03 20.22 13.43
C LEU A 174 15.84 21.63 12.82
N PRO A 175 15.40 22.62 13.63
CA PRO A 175 15.04 23.94 13.13
C PRO A 175 16.17 24.70 12.41
N ASP A 176 17.41 24.42 12.78
CA ASP A 176 18.57 25.10 12.18
C ASP A 176 19.03 24.50 10.83
N GLY A 177 18.38 23.42 10.39
CA GLY A 177 18.71 22.71 9.16
C GLY A 177 20.09 22.03 9.17
N LYS A 178 20.78 21.93 10.32
CA LYS A 178 22.12 21.34 10.41
C LYS A 178 22.14 19.87 10.79
N ALA A 179 21.01 19.35 11.26
CA ALA A 179 20.86 17.96 11.63
C ALA A 179 19.41 17.50 11.49
N PHE A 180 19.21 16.20 11.45
CA PHE A 180 17.88 15.58 11.41
C PHE A 180 17.87 14.22 12.12
N PHE A 181 16.75 13.89 12.74
CA PHE A 181 16.46 12.52 13.16
C PHE A 181 16.02 11.71 11.94
N TYR A 182 16.43 10.44 11.87
CA TYR A 182 16.06 9.52 10.80
C TYR A 182 16.16 8.06 11.26
N VAL A 183 15.68 7.15 10.44
CA VAL A 183 15.79 5.71 10.70
C VAL A 183 16.87 5.10 9.83
N ARG A 184 17.83 4.42 10.44
CA ARG A 184 18.89 3.69 9.76
C ARG A 184 19.02 2.27 10.30
N GLY A 185 18.84 1.28 9.47
CA GLY A 185 18.92 -0.12 9.88
C GLY A 185 17.94 -0.45 11.02
N ARG A 186 16.72 0.15 10.97
CA ARG A 186 15.66 -0.03 11.97
C ARG A 186 15.97 0.54 13.36
N ARG A 187 16.85 1.53 13.44
CA ARG A 187 17.22 2.29 14.65
C ARG A 187 16.94 3.77 14.41
N VAL A 188 16.56 4.49 15.45
CA VAL A 188 16.44 5.96 15.37
C VAL A 188 17.80 6.57 15.63
N CYS A 189 18.28 7.38 14.70
CA CYS A 189 19.57 8.07 14.75
C CYS A 189 19.39 9.58 14.56
N LEU A 190 20.35 10.36 15.06
CA LEU A 190 20.53 11.78 14.76
C LEU A 190 21.76 11.95 13.87
N HIS A 191 21.54 12.44 12.66
CA HIS A 191 22.62 12.78 11.72
C HIS A 191 22.91 14.27 11.71
N ARG A 192 24.20 14.63 11.70
CA ARG A 192 24.68 16.01 11.50
C ARG A 192 25.26 16.15 10.11
N LEU A 193 24.82 17.17 9.38
CA LEU A 193 25.32 17.40 8.02
C LEU A 193 26.84 17.55 8.01
N GLY A 194 27.48 16.90 7.03
CA GLY A 194 28.91 16.90 6.82
C GLY A 194 29.71 15.93 7.72
N THR A 195 29.03 15.09 8.51
CA THR A 195 29.69 14.04 9.29
C THR A 195 29.42 12.65 8.69
N PRO A 196 30.32 11.67 8.90
CA PRO A 196 30.06 10.30 8.50
C PRO A 196 28.85 9.71 9.26
N ALA A 197 27.97 9.02 8.57
CA ALA A 197 26.81 8.36 9.21
C ALA A 197 27.17 7.25 10.23
N GLY A 198 28.46 6.85 10.28
CA GLY A 198 28.99 5.96 11.33
C GLY A 198 29.12 6.63 12.69
N ASP A 199 29.18 7.95 12.71
CA ASP A 199 29.36 8.76 13.93
C ASP A 199 28.01 9.26 14.49
N ASP A 200 26.90 8.88 13.88
CA ASP A 200 25.56 9.33 14.27
C ASP A 200 25.20 8.85 15.69
N ALA A 201 24.60 9.74 16.46
CA ALA A 201 24.07 9.38 17.75
C ALA A 201 22.85 8.46 17.62
N VAL A 202 22.92 7.27 18.22
CA VAL A 202 21.77 6.35 18.28
C VAL A 202 20.84 6.79 19.41
N ILE A 203 19.61 7.11 19.07
CA ILE A 203 18.57 7.59 19.98
C ILE A 203 17.73 6.42 20.52
N MET A 204 17.36 5.48 19.62
CA MET A 204 16.68 4.24 19.98
C MET A 204 17.36 3.07 19.25
N ASP A 205 17.77 2.06 20.03
CA ASP A 205 18.63 0.95 19.56
C ASP A 205 17.83 -0.35 19.30
N GLU A 206 16.55 -0.41 19.68
CA GLU A 206 15.70 -1.55 19.33
C GLU A 206 15.43 -1.58 17.84
N GLU A 207 15.61 -2.75 17.22
CA GLU A 207 15.35 -2.92 15.78
C GLU A 207 13.86 -3.05 15.47
N ARG A 208 13.18 -1.92 15.31
CA ARG A 208 11.74 -1.84 15.06
C ARG A 208 11.44 -0.99 13.82
N SER A 209 10.19 -1.00 13.37
CA SER A 209 9.71 -0.04 12.38
C SER A 209 9.30 1.23 13.11
N TYR A 210 9.94 2.35 12.75
CA TYR A 210 9.75 3.63 13.42
C TYR A 210 9.10 4.67 12.51
N GLY A 211 8.20 5.48 13.11
CA GLY A 211 7.74 6.75 12.59
C GLY A 211 8.36 7.91 13.40
N LEU A 212 8.69 9.00 12.72
CA LEU A 212 9.27 10.20 13.35
C LEU A 212 8.46 11.43 12.95
N GLY A 213 8.23 12.32 13.91
CA GLY A 213 7.62 13.61 13.67
C GLY A 213 8.30 14.69 14.47
N ILE A 214 8.27 15.92 13.94
CA ILE A 214 8.71 17.10 14.66
C ILE A 214 7.65 18.18 14.55
N SER A 215 7.37 18.88 15.66
CA SER A 215 6.43 19.99 15.64
C SER A 215 6.94 21.11 14.72
N TYR A 216 6.02 21.93 14.20
CA TYR A 216 6.35 22.97 13.21
C TYR A 216 7.42 23.95 13.70
N ASN A 217 7.54 24.17 15.04
CA ASN A 217 8.56 25.03 15.65
C ASN A 217 9.83 24.25 16.06
N GLY A 218 9.92 22.96 15.71
CA GLY A 218 11.05 22.10 16.00
C GLY A 218 11.24 21.73 17.48
N ARG A 219 10.32 22.13 18.36
CA ARG A 219 10.45 21.88 19.80
C ARG A 219 10.16 20.45 20.21
N TRP A 220 9.12 19.82 19.63
CA TRP A 220 8.64 18.53 20.08
C TRP A 220 8.98 17.43 19.07
N LEU A 221 9.79 16.48 19.50
CA LEU A 221 10.06 15.25 18.76
C LEU A 221 9.05 14.18 19.18
N THR A 222 8.37 13.57 18.23
CA THR A 222 7.56 12.38 18.44
C THR A 222 8.22 11.17 17.80
N VAL A 223 8.26 10.05 18.53
CA VAL A 223 8.75 8.76 18.03
C VAL A 223 7.65 7.73 18.18
N SER A 224 7.33 7.03 17.11
CA SER A 224 6.40 5.90 17.08
C SER A 224 7.17 4.64 16.73
N ALA A 225 6.91 3.53 17.41
CA ALA A 225 7.47 2.22 17.07
C ALA A 225 6.37 1.16 17.01
N MET A 226 6.31 0.41 15.91
CA MET A 226 5.34 -0.69 15.75
C MET A 226 5.49 -1.71 16.88
N ALA A 227 4.37 -2.14 17.47
CA ALA A 227 4.28 -3.10 18.57
C ALA A 227 3.02 -3.94 18.43
N GLY A 228 3.15 -5.17 17.91
CA GLY A 228 2.00 -6.03 17.64
C GLY A 228 1.05 -5.38 16.61
N ASP A 229 -0.22 -5.31 16.97
CA ASP A 229 -1.30 -4.66 16.20
C ASP A 229 -1.46 -3.16 16.48
N GLY A 230 -0.55 -2.59 17.29
CA GLY A 230 -0.52 -1.18 17.66
C GLY A 230 0.86 -0.55 17.54
N ASN A 231 1.07 0.53 18.29
CA ASN A 231 2.37 1.18 18.38
C ASN A 231 2.68 1.68 19.80
N ASP A 232 3.96 1.72 20.12
CA ASP A 232 4.48 2.45 21.27
C ASP A 232 4.84 3.87 20.84
N LEU A 233 4.65 4.86 21.72
CA LEU A 233 4.84 6.27 21.43
C LEU A 233 5.62 6.98 22.51
N TRP A 234 6.50 7.89 22.06
CA TRP A 234 7.28 8.79 22.93
C TRP A 234 7.22 10.23 22.42
N LEU A 235 7.40 11.14 23.36
CA LEU A 235 7.50 12.59 23.14
C LEU A 235 8.73 13.14 23.86
N ALA A 236 9.50 13.99 23.18
CA ALA A 236 10.59 14.73 23.82
C ALA A 236 10.49 16.23 23.56
N ASP A 237 10.78 17.03 24.59
CA ASP A 237 10.94 18.48 24.49
C ASP A 237 12.42 18.81 24.20
N LEU A 238 12.74 19.12 22.97
CA LEU A 238 14.09 19.46 22.52
C LEU A 238 14.57 20.84 23.02
N SER A 239 13.69 21.66 23.63
CA SER A 239 14.09 22.88 24.28
C SER A 239 14.71 22.67 25.68
N SER A 240 14.47 21.51 26.27
CA SER A 240 14.92 21.12 27.61
C SER A 240 15.93 19.98 27.63
N SER A 241 16.24 19.38 26.50
CA SER A 241 17.17 18.26 26.35
C SER A 241 18.05 18.42 25.11
N SER A 242 19.25 17.82 25.13
CA SER A 242 20.09 17.76 23.92
C SER A 242 19.48 16.88 22.88
N PRO A 243 19.51 17.23 21.58
CA PRO A 243 19.05 16.37 20.50
C PRO A 243 19.76 15.01 20.43
N GLU A 244 21.00 14.89 20.89
CA GLU A 244 21.75 13.63 20.96
C GLU A 244 21.26 12.70 22.10
N ARG A 245 20.57 13.26 23.09
CA ARG A 245 20.00 12.53 24.23
C ARG A 245 18.66 13.15 24.62
N PRO A 246 17.64 13.04 23.77
CA PRO A 246 16.32 13.59 24.06
C PRO A 246 15.68 12.85 25.25
N ASP A 247 15.02 13.60 26.14
CA ASP A 247 14.24 13.05 27.24
C ASP A 247 12.92 12.49 26.69
N LEU A 248 12.95 11.23 26.23
CA LEU A 248 11.82 10.54 25.62
C LEU A 248 10.82 10.08 26.69
N ARG A 249 9.73 10.82 26.85
CA ARG A 249 8.61 10.48 27.75
C ARG A 249 7.62 9.59 27.03
N VAL A 250 7.15 8.55 27.70
CA VAL A 250 6.16 7.64 27.14
C VAL A 250 4.81 8.35 27.01
N ILE A 251 4.24 8.32 25.79
CA ILE A 251 2.85 8.69 25.53
C ILE A 251 1.97 7.45 25.76
N GLN A 252 2.31 6.33 25.10
CA GLN A 252 1.67 5.02 25.29
C GLN A 252 2.68 3.90 25.06
N ARG A 253 2.49 2.75 25.72
CA ARG A 253 3.31 1.55 25.54
C ARG A 253 2.47 0.30 25.81
N GLY A 254 2.56 -0.70 24.90
CA GLY A 254 1.87 -1.97 25.04
C GLY A 254 0.34 -1.87 25.11
N ALA A 255 -0.24 -0.82 24.52
CA ALA A 255 -1.68 -0.55 24.60
C ALA A 255 -2.51 -1.38 23.60
N GLY A 256 -1.89 -2.08 22.63
CA GLY A 256 -2.62 -2.78 21.56
C GLY A 256 -3.50 -1.82 20.73
N ALA A 257 -3.07 -0.58 20.59
CA ALA A 257 -3.80 0.46 19.88
C ALA A 257 -2.86 1.25 18.96
N VAL A 258 -3.36 1.68 17.81
CA VAL A 258 -2.64 2.58 16.91
C VAL A 258 -2.97 4.02 17.29
N THR A 259 -1.92 4.82 17.56
CA THR A 259 -2.07 6.23 17.88
C THR A 259 -1.10 7.08 17.05
N ALA A 260 -1.60 8.12 16.39
CA ALA A 260 -0.81 9.10 15.66
C ALA A 260 -0.79 10.43 16.43
N PRO A 261 0.38 10.85 16.95
CA PRO A 261 0.51 12.09 17.73
C PRO A 261 0.87 13.27 16.83
N ALA A 262 0.36 14.46 17.17
CA ALA A 262 0.81 15.72 16.58
C ALA A 262 0.75 16.84 17.64
N VAL A 263 1.78 17.69 17.72
CA VAL A 263 1.72 18.88 18.57
C VAL A 263 1.30 20.07 17.74
N GLY A 264 0.15 20.64 18.08
CA GLY A 264 -0.43 21.79 17.41
C GLY A 264 0.33 23.11 17.69
N ARG A 265 0.02 24.13 16.88
CA ARG A 265 0.57 25.50 17.11
C ARG A 265 0.14 26.13 18.43
N ASP A 266 -1.00 25.69 18.93
CA ASP A 266 -1.55 26.08 20.25
C ASP A 266 -0.83 25.41 21.43
N GLY A 267 0.16 24.56 21.14
CA GLY A 267 0.96 23.86 22.13
C GLY A 267 0.31 22.61 22.71
N ARG A 268 -0.90 22.21 22.26
CA ARG A 268 -1.56 20.97 22.70
C ARG A 268 -1.07 19.78 21.92
N LEU A 269 -1.05 18.61 22.56
CA LEU A 269 -0.77 17.32 21.95
C LEU A 269 -2.10 16.72 21.47
N TYR A 270 -2.25 16.53 20.17
CA TYR A 270 -3.37 15.86 19.52
C TYR A 270 -3.04 14.40 19.26
N LEU A 271 -3.99 13.52 19.50
CA LEU A 271 -3.81 12.07 19.48
C LEU A 271 -4.99 11.43 18.75
N LEU A 272 -4.76 11.06 17.49
CA LEU A 272 -5.69 10.22 16.75
C LEU A 272 -5.45 8.78 17.16
N THR A 273 -6.41 8.12 17.83
CA THR A 273 -6.17 6.85 18.49
C THR A 273 -7.30 5.83 18.31
N THR A 274 -6.93 4.55 18.22
CA THR A 274 -7.87 3.43 18.32
C THR A 274 -8.02 2.88 19.74
N LEU A 275 -7.39 3.50 20.75
CA LEU A 275 -7.52 3.10 22.16
C LEU A 275 -8.95 3.31 22.63
N ASP A 276 -9.62 2.22 23.03
CA ASP A 276 -11.04 2.16 23.42
C ASP A 276 -12.00 2.74 22.36
N ALA A 277 -11.58 2.77 21.08
CA ALA A 277 -12.33 3.30 19.96
C ALA A 277 -11.84 2.63 18.66
N PRO A 278 -12.27 1.41 18.32
CA PRO A 278 -11.73 0.65 17.20
C PRO A 278 -11.86 1.32 15.84
N ARG A 279 -12.80 2.25 15.64
CA ARG A 279 -12.90 3.10 14.44
C ARG A 279 -12.14 4.42 14.56
N GLY A 280 -11.48 4.65 15.70
CA GLY A 280 -10.69 5.83 16.00
C GLY A 280 -11.49 6.97 16.62
N ARG A 281 -10.78 7.74 17.45
CA ARG A 281 -11.23 9.01 18.04
C ARG A 281 -10.07 9.99 18.09
N LEU A 282 -10.36 11.28 18.17
CA LEU A 282 -9.33 12.29 18.38
C LEU A 282 -9.39 12.81 19.82
N CYS A 283 -8.26 12.70 20.51
CA CYS A 283 -8.06 13.23 21.84
C CYS A 283 -7.08 14.38 21.85
N VAL A 284 -7.05 15.14 22.94
CA VAL A 284 -6.08 16.20 23.20
C VAL A 284 -5.52 16.07 24.61
N ALA A 285 -4.22 16.40 24.78
CA ALA A 285 -3.54 16.38 26.05
C ALA A 285 -2.54 17.54 26.17
N ASP A 286 -2.09 17.79 27.40
CA ASP A 286 -0.91 18.64 27.67
C ASP A 286 0.36 17.85 27.34
N PRO A 287 1.27 18.34 26.47
CA PRO A 287 2.56 17.68 26.22
C PRO A 287 3.41 17.42 27.47
N ALA A 288 3.21 18.18 28.55
CA ALA A 288 3.87 17.94 29.82
C ALA A 288 3.34 16.69 30.56
N ARG A 289 2.14 16.24 30.22
CA ARG A 289 1.46 15.05 30.78
C ARG A 289 0.82 14.22 29.64
N PRO A 290 1.65 13.56 28.81
CA PRO A 290 1.20 12.99 27.57
C PRO A 290 0.49 11.62 27.69
N GLY A 291 0.45 11.02 28.89
CA GLY A 291 -0.11 9.68 29.10
C GLY A 291 -1.61 9.58 28.91
N PRO A 292 -2.13 8.37 28.59
CA PRO A 292 -3.55 8.15 28.24
C PRO A 292 -4.54 8.58 29.33
N GLU A 293 -4.13 8.55 30.59
CA GLU A 293 -4.92 8.97 31.76
C GLU A 293 -5.22 10.50 31.77
N HIS A 294 -4.55 11.27 30.91
CA HIS A 294 -4.72 12.71 30.76
C HIS A 294 -5.36 13.12 29.43
N TRP A 295 -5.75 12.13 28.60
CA TRP A 295 -6.36 12.45 27.32
C TRP A 295 -7.82 12.89 27.48
N ILE A 296 -8.16 13.98 26.83
CA ILE A 296 -9.52 14.54 26.78
C ILE A 296 -10.04 14.30 25.38
N GLY A 297 -11.20 13.63 25.25
CA GLY A 297 -11.88 13.44 23.96
C GLY A 297 -12.21 14.79 23.32
N LEU A 298 -11.86 14.95 22.05
CA LEU A 298 -12.14 16.12 21.24
C LEU A 298 -13.14 15.82 20.11
N VAL A 299 -12.94 14.67 19.43
CA VAL A 299 -13.89 14.14 18.46
C VAL A 299 -14.08 12.65 18.77
N ASP A 300 -15.31 12.28 19.06
CA ASP A 300 -15.67 10.91 19.44
C ASP A 300 -15.67 9.98 18.23
N GLU A 301 -15.58 8.68 18.50
CA GLU A 301 -15.74 7.61 17.51
C GLU A 301 -17.14 7.69 16.85
N ASP A 302 -17.16 7.55 15.52
CA ASP A 302 -18.40 7.38 14.76
C ASP A 302 -18.72 5.88 14.63
N PRO A 303 -19.96 5.44 14.85
CA PRO A 303 -20.33 4.01 14.82
C PRO A 303 -20.24 3.39 13.42
N GLU A 304 -20.22 4.19 12.35
CA GLU A 304 -20.23 3.72 10.95
C GLU A 304 -19.07 4.24 10.11
N ALA A 305 -18.21 5.13 10.65
CA ALA A 305 -17.10 5.70 9.91
C ALA A 305 -15.78 5.53 10.67
N VAL A 306 -14.71 5.27 9.93
CA VAL A 306 -13.34 5.17 10.46
C VAL A 306 -12.64 6.49 10.27
N ILE A 307 -12.04 7.01 11.34
CA ILE A 307 -11.21 8.21 11.28
C ILE A 307 -9.82 7.85 10.72
N GLY A 308 -9.39 8.56 9.66
CA GLY A 308 -8.10 8.28 9.00
C GLY A 308 -7.02 9.32 9.27
N GLU A 309 -7.41 10.60 9.36
CA GLU A 309 -6.47 11.69 9.52
C GLU A 309 -7.15 12.95 10.06
N PHE A 310 -6.34 13.93 10.47
CA PHE A 310 -6.84 15.25 10.80
C PHE A 310 -5.87 16.35 10.37
N ALA A 311 -6.38 17.57 10.20
CA ALA A 311 -5.58 18.75 9.92
C ALA A 311 -6.07 19.96 10.72
N ILE A 312 -5.16 20.86 11.07
CA ILE A 312 -5.47 22.08 11.83
C ILE A 312 -5.16 23.29 10.96
N ALA A 313 -6.18 24.14 10.75
CA ALA A 313 -6.06 25.40 10.03
C ALA A 313 -6.67 26.54 10.86
N GLY A 314 -5.82 27.38 11.47
CA GLY A 314 -6.23 28.42 12.39
C GLY A 314 -6.96 27.85 13.61
N GLN A 315 -8.23 28.23 13.79
CA GLN A 315 -9.12 27.74 14.85
C GLN A 315 -10.06 26.63 14.38
N THR A 316 -9.78 26.05 13.22
CA THR A 316 -10.58 25.00 12.61
C THR A 316 -9.80 23.69 12.61
N LEU A 317 -10.48 22.62 13.05
CA LEU A 317 -10.02 21.25 12.96
C LEU A 317 -10.81 20.57 11.83
N LEU A 318 -10.09 19.96 10.90
CA LEU A 318 -10.66 19.09 9.88
C LEU A 318 -10.35 17.64 10.24
N VAL A 319 -11.33 16.76 10.06
CA VAL A 319 -11.19 15.34 10.35
C VAL A 319 -11.64 14.55 9.12
N GLY A 320 -10.74 13.71 8.61
CA GLY A 320 -10.98 12.82 7.48
C GLY A 320 -11.52 11.48 7.95
N TRP A 321 -12.60 11.02 7.32
CA TRP A 321 -13.31 9.80 7.62
C TRP A 321 -13.47 8.94 6.37
N THR A 322 -13.59 7.65 6.58
CA THR A 322 -14.08 6.71 5.58
C THR A 322 -15.35 6.06 6.09
N ARG A 323 -16.47 6.31 5.41
CA ARG A 323 -17.77 5.70 5.71
C ARG A 323 -18.18 4.78 4.56
N HIS A 324 -18.21 3.47 4.81
CA HIS A 324 -18.58 2.49 3.79
C HIS A 324 -17.80 2.68 2.48
N ALA A 325 -16.49 2.83 2.59
CA ALA A 325 -15.54 3.11 1.51
C ALA A 325 -15.60 4.52 0.89
N VAL A 326 -16.49 5.39 1.30
CA VAL A 326 -16.56 6.78 0.80
C VAL A 326 -15.84 7.71 1.76
N GLY A 327 -14.97 8.56 1.21
CA GLY A 327 -14.25 9.60 1.96
C GLY A 327 -15.16 10.77 2.33
N GLU A 328 -15.05 11.22 3.56
CA GLU A 328 -15.73 12.42 4.09
C GLU A 328 -14.70 13.29 4.84
N ILE A 329 -14.87 14.61 4.82
CA ILE A 329 -14.07 15.51 5.66
C ILE A 329 -15.05 16.38 6.46
N SER A 330 -15.02 16.24 7.80
CA SER A 330 -15.82 17.06 8.70
C SER A 330 -15.03 18.25 9.23
N VAL A 331 -15.75 19.34 9.52
CA VAL A 331 -15.19 20.61 10.01
C VAL A 331 -15.64 20.83 11.44
N HIS A 332 -14.68 21.08 12.33
CA HIS A 332 -14.90 21.23 13.76
C HIS A 332 -14.26 22.50 14.31
N ASP A 333 -14.79 22.97 15.41
CA ASP A 333 -14.16 23.97 16.27
C ASP A 333 -12.95 23.36 16.97
N LEU A 334 -11.77 23.97 16.83
CA LEU A 334 -10.53 23.42 17.37
C LEU A 334 -10.53 23.35 18.89
N ALA A 335 -11.16 24.32 19.57
CA ALA A 335 -11.13 24.38 21.03
C ALA A 335 -12.07 23.36 21.69
N THR A 336 -13.23 23.13 21.07
CA THR A 336 -14.33 22.34 21.66
C THR A 336 -14.59 21.00 20.99
N GLY A 337 -14.03 20.76 19.82
CA GLY A 337 -14.33 19.58 18.98
C GLY A 337 -15.74 19.60 18.36
N ARG A 338 -16.56 20.62 18.63
CA ARG A 338 -17.92 20.68 18.11
C ARG A 338 -17.94 20.74 16.58
N ARG A 339 -18.65 19.81 15.95
CA ARG A 339 -18.84 19.79 14.49
C ARG A 339 -19.57 21.05 14.03
N ARG A 340 -19.03 21.70 13.00
CA ARG A 340 -19.57 22.91 12.36
C ARG A 340 -20.15 22.64 10.98
N GLY A 341 -19.70 21.55 10.31
CA GLY A 341 -20.13 21.21 8.96
C GLY A 341 -19.27 20.13 8.33
N SER A 342 -19.26 20.09 7.03
CA SER A 342 -18.44 19.19 6.21
C SER A 342 -17.82 19.95 5.03
N VAL A 343 -16.66 19.50 4.57
CA VAL A 343 -16.04 20.01 3.35
C VAL A 343 -16.84 19.52 2.15
N PRO A 344 -17.28 20.40 1.24
CA PRO A 344 -17.90 19.97 -0.01
C PRO A 344 -16.90 19.20 -0.87
N LEU A 345 -17.20 17.92 -1.17
CA LEU A 345 -16.41 17.08 -2.07
C LEU A 345 -17.06 17.01 -3.46
N PRO A 346 -16.27 16.74 -4.54
CA PRO A 346 -16.80 16.67 -5.90
C PRO A 346 -17.84 15.55 -6.11
N GLY A 347 -17.74 14.45 -5.35
CA GLY A 347 -18.61 13.28 -5.49
C GLY A 347 -18.37 12.24 -4.39
N LEU A 348 -18.78 11.00 -4.67
CA LEU A 348 -18.62 9.85 -3.78
C LEU A 348 -17.31 9.10 -4.14
N GLY A 349 -16.22 9.56 -3.58
CA GLY A 349 -14.88 9.03 -3.83
C GLY A 349 -14.03 8.96 -2.58
N SER A 350 -12.74 8.96 -2.76
CA SER A 350 -11.73 9.03 -1.70
C SER A 350 -11.19 10.44 -1.58
N ALA A 351 -11.09 10.95 -0.36
CA ALA A 351 -10.49 12.24 -0.05
C ALA A 351 -9.49 12.06 1.09
N GLY A 352 -8.28 12.65 0.96
CA GLY A 352 -7.26 12.50 1.98
C GLY A 352 -5.94 13.19 1.65
N GLY A 353 -4.90 12.89 2.46
CA GLY A 353 -3.60 13.54 2.34
C GLY A 353 -3.66 15.03 2.64
N MET A 354 -4.39 15.40 3.70
CA MET A 354 -4.58 16.80 4.09
C MET A 354 -3.26 17.47 4.49
N THR A 355 -2.96 18.60 3.87
CA THR A 355 -1.81 19.44 4.18
C THR A 355 -2.21 20.88 4.49
N THR A 356 -1.42 21.53 5.34
CA THR A 356 -1.61 22.93 5.74
C THR A 356 -0.27 23.65 5.69
N ARG A 357 -0.31 24.99 5.78
CA ARG A 357 0.90 25.77 5.92
C ARG A 357 1.45 25.67 7.35
N PRO A 358 2.75 25.39 7.54
CA PRO A 358 3.35 25.34 8.87
C PRO A 358 3.31 26.69 9.60
N GLU A 359 3.29 27.80 8.88
CA GLU A 359 3.12 29.15 9.43
C GLU A 359 1.69 29.41 9.95
N GLY A 360 0.77 28.50 9.67
CA GLY A 360 -0.65 28.65 9.95
C GLY A 360 -1.39 29.26 8.76
N GLY A 361 -2.68 29.52 8.95
CA GLY A 361 -3.56 30.03 7.90
C GLY A 361 -4.92 29.38 7.98
N HIS A 362 -5.67 29.53 6.91
CA HIS A 362 -7.07 29.09 6.81
C HIS A 362 -7.31 28.17 5.62
N GLU A 363 -6.25 27.78 4.92
CA GLU A 363 -6.31 26.90 3.75
C GLU A 363 -5.85 25.49 4.10
N VAL A 364 -6.54 24.50 3.53
CA VAL A 364 -6.20 23.08 3.62
C VAL A 364 -6.22 22.52 2.21
N TRP A 365 -5.17 21.81 1.83
CA TRP A 365 -5.09 21.06 0.57
C TRP A 365 -5.31 19.59 0.84
N PHE A 366 -6.04 18.92 -0.05
CA PHE A 366 -6.28 17.48 0.02
C PHE A 366 -6.44 16.90 -1.38
N THR A 367 -6.17 15.63 -1.56
CA THR A 367 -6.46 14.91 -2.80
C THR A 367 -7.90 14.43 -2.80
N TYR A 368 -8.52 14.45 -3.98
CA TYR A 368 -9.77 13.76 -4.25
C TYR A 368 -9.63 12.92 -5.51
N THR A 369 -10.20 11.71 -5.49
CA THR A 369 -10.31 10.79 -6.63
C THR A 369 -11.56 9.93 -6.45
N ASP A 370 -12.11 9.44 -7.55
CA ASP A 370 -13.13 8.39 -7.57
C ASP A 370 -12.86 7.43 -8.73
N SER A 371 -13.77 6.50 -9.01
CA SER A 371 -13.56 5.45 -10.02
C SER A 371 -13.36 5.98 -11.44
N VAL A 372 -13.78 7.22 -11.74
CA VAL A 372 -13.68 7.85 -13.07
C VAL A 372 -12.88 9.15 -13.07
N THR A 373 -12.62 9.72 -11.90
CA THR A 373 -11.93 11.00 -11.77
C THR A 373 -10.49 10.79 -11.34
N PRO A 374 -9.49 11.07 -12.22
CA PRO A 374 -8.09 11.06 -11.84
C PRO A 374 -7.81 11.94 -10.62
N ALA A 375 -6.87 11.51 -9.77
CA ALA A 375 -6.55 12.21 -8.53
C ALA A 375 -6.15 13.66 -8.80
N GLY A 376 -6.89 14.60 -8.23
CA GLY A 376 -6.61 16.03 -8.24
C GLY A 376 -6.45 16.59 -6.83
N VAL A 377 -5.74 17.71 -6.71
CA VAL A 377 -5.58 18.44 -5.45
C VAL A 377 -6.65 19.52 -5.36
N HIS A 378 -7.40 19.50 -4.28
CA HIS A 378 -8.41 20.49 -3.93
C HIS A 378 -7.90 21.37 -2.79
N ARG A 379 -8.42 22.61 -2.74
CA ARG A 379 -8.17 23.56 -1.66
C ARG A 379 -9.48 23.91 -1.00
N TYR A 380 -9.53 23.80 0.30
CA TYR A 380 -10.64 24.27 1.15
C TYR A 380 -10.22 25.49 1.95
N ASP A 381 -11.01 26.56 1.91
CA ASP A 381 -10.82 27.77 2.73
C ASP A 381 -11.77 27.73 3.93
N THR A 382 -11.21 27.62 5.14
CA THR A 382 -12.01 27.51 6.38
C THR A 382 -12.77 28.78 6.76
N ARG A 383 -12.49 29.93 6.12
CA ARG A 383 -13.21 31.19 6.36
C ARG A 383 -14.48 31.28 5.52
N THR A 384 -14.42 30.82 4.27
CA THR A 384 -15.55 30.88 3.34
C THR A 384 -16.37 29.59 3.32
N GLY A 385 -15.75 28.46 3.69
CA GLY A 385 -16.35 27.14 3.57
C GLY A 385 -16.36 26.59 2.13
N GLU A 386 -15.61 27.20 1.23
CA GLU A 386 -15.57 26.84 -0.19
C GLU A 386 -14.44 25.88 -0.50
N THR A 387 -14.75 24.90 -1.36
CA THR A 387 -13.77 24.01 -1.98
C THR A 387 -13.55 24.40 -3.44
N SER A 388 -12.31 24.42 -3.88
CA SER A 388 -11.95 24.66 -5.28
C SER A 388 -10.90 23.66 -5.74
N LEU A 389 -10.96 23.26 -7.02
CA LEU A 389 -9.88 22.49 -7.64
C LEU A 389 -8.64 23.39 -7.71
N TRP A 390 -7.56 22.94 -7.04
CA TRP A 390 -6.31 23.69 -6.98
C TRP A 390 -5.30 23.22 -8.05
N SER A 391 -5.21 21.90 -8.28
CA SER A 391 -4.41 21.31 -9.35
C SER A 391 -5.09 20.03 -9.84
N ALA A 392 -5.46 20.01 -11.12
CA ALA A 392 -5.96 18.80 -11.75
C ALA A 392 -4.82 17.80 -12.00
N ALA A 393 -5.16 16.54 -12.25
CA ALA A 393 -4.25 15.59 -12.88
C ALA A 393 -3.70 16.21 -14.17
N PRO A 394 -2.38 16.05 -14.47
CA PRO A 394 -1.74 16.83 -15.54
C PRO A 394 -2.15 16.43 -16.97
N GLY A 395 -2.71 15.24 -17.16
CA GLY A 395 -3.14 14.73 -18.45
C GLY A 395 -4.65 14.69 -18.61
N ALA A 396 -5.14 14.97 -19.81
CA ALA A 396 -6.53 14.74 -20.18
C ALA A 396 -6.70 13.30 -20.66
N VAL A 397 -7.70 12.60 -20.12
CA VAL A 397 -8.03 11.22 -20.50
C VAL A 397 -9.54 11.10 -20.72
N GLU A 398 -9.92 10.28 -21.68
CA GLU A 398 -11.29 9.89 -21.86
C GLU A 398 -11.57 8.67 -20.98
N VAL A 399 -12.52 8.82 -20.06
CA VAL A 399 -12.94 7.75 -19.16
C VAL A 399 -14.27 7.16 -19.62
N PRO A 400 -14.47 5.83 -19.51
CA PRO A 400 -15.72 5.21 -19.88
C PRO A 400 -16.85 5.61 -18.91
N GLU A 401 -18.07 5.64 -19.42
CA GLU A 401 -19.25 5.71 -18.57
C GLU A 401 -19.38 4.41 -17.76
N LEU A 402 -19.52 4.52 -16.46
CA LEU A 402 -19.71 3.37 -15.59
C LEU A 402 -20.64 3.70 -14.41
N GLU A 403 -21.21 2.65 -13.84
CA GLU A 403 -21.94 2.69 -12.59
C GLU A 403 -21.11 2.02 -11.49
N ALA A 404 -21.05 2.65 -10.31
CA ALA A 404 -20.54 2.06 -9.10
C ALA A 404 -21.70 1.65 -8.20
N ARG A 405 -21.75 0.38 -7.80
CA ARG A 405 -22.77 -0.15 -6.89
C ARG A 405 -22.12 -0.80 -5.68
N GLN A 406 -22.55 -0.44 -4.49
CA GLN A 406 -22.15 -1.13 -3.28
C GLN A 406 -23.11 -2.29 -3.02
N LEU A 407 -22.57 -3.48 -2.83
CA LEU A 407 -23.29 -4.68 -2.41
C LEU A 407 -22.89 -5.04 -0.98
N VAL A 408 -23.83 -5.63 -0.25
CA VAL A 408 -23.59 -6.23 1.07
C VAL A 408 -23.97 -7.70 0.98
N PHE A 409 -23.14 -8.57 1.54
CA PHE A 409 -23.40 -10.02 1.58
C PHE A 409 -22.94 -10.59 2.91
N ALA A 410 -23.43 -11.77 3.26
CA ALA A 410 -23.00 -12.48 4.46
C ALA A 410 -21.81 -13.38 4.13
N SER A 411 -20.77 -13.33 4.95
CA SER A 411 -19.69 -14.31 4.97
C SER A 411 -20.17 -15.67 5.52
N ALA A 412 -19.32 -16.67 5.51
CA ALA A 412 -19.64 -18.02 5.99
C ALA A 412 -20.12 -18.06 7.45
N ASP A 413 -19.63 -17.14 8.29
CA ASP A 413 -20.02 -16.98 9.69
C ASP A 413 -21.21 -16.01 9.91
N GLY A 414 -21.79 -15.49 8.83
CA GLY A 414 -22.88 -14.52 8.86
C GLY A 414 -22.44 -13.06 8.98
N THR A 415 -21.14 -12.77 9.07
CA THR A 415 -20.62 -11.39 9.14
C THR A 415 -20.97 -10.65 7.86
N PRO A 416 -21.56 -9.43 7.93
CA PRO A 416 -21.84 -8.62 6.75
C PRO A 416 -20.54 -8.03 6.18
N VAL A 417 -20.28 -8.31 4.91
CA VAL A 417 -19.12 -7.84 4.15
C VAL A 417 -19.59 -6.97 2.99
N ARG A 418 -18.82 -5.94 2.65
CA ARG A 418 -19.14 -5.02 1.55
C ARG A 418 -18.26 -5.30 0.33
N MET A 419 -18.80 -4.97 -0.84
CA MET A 419 -18.11 -5.03 -2.12
C MET A 419 -18.58 -3.90 -3.02
N VAL A 420 -17.66 -3.23 -3.69
CA VAL A 420 -17.97 -2.23 -4.72
C VAL A 420 -17.89 -2.90 -6.08
N VAL A 421 -18.96 -2.84 -6.86
CA VAL A 421 -19.04 -3.38 -8.22
C VAL A 421 -19.04 -2.21 -9.20
N LEU A 422 -18.11 -2.24 -10.15
CA LEU A 422 -17.95 -1.26 -11.21
C LEU A 422 -18.31 -1.93 -12.54
N ALA A 423 -19.25 -1.36 -13.29
CA ALA A 423 -19.73 -1.90 -14.56
C ALA A 423 -20.32 -0.82 -15.45
N ARG A 424 -20.32 -1.02 -16.75
CA ARG A 424 -21.19 -0.24 -17.64
C ARG A 424 -22.64 -0.67 -17.42
N PRO A 425 -23.63 0.21 -17.70
CA PRO A 425 -25.02 -0.18 -17.71
C PRO A 425 -25.25 -1.44 -18.57
N GLY A 426 -26.04 -2.38 -18.08
CA GLY A 426 -26.31 -3.64 -18.78
C GLY A 426 -26.81 -4.72 -17.83
N SER A 427 -27.20 -5.85 -18.39
CA SER A 427 -27.76 -6.99 -17.66
C SER A 427 -27.14 -8.32 -18.12
N GLY A 428 -27.27 -9.34 -17.28
CA GLY A 428 -26.80 -10.71 -17.52
C GLY A 428 -25.35 -10.95 -17.11
N PRO A 429 -24.93 -12.23 -17.08
CA PRO A 429 -23.61 -12.62 -16.63
C PRO A 429 -22.51 -12.13 -17.58
N ARG A 430 -21.52 -11.43 -17.06
CA ARG A 430 -20.38 -10.86 -17.79
C ARG A 430 -19.06 -11.38 -17.24
N PRO A 431 -17.96 -11.36 -18.03
CA PRO A 431 -16.62 -11.55 -17.52
C PRO A 431 -16.35 -10.57 -16.38
N THR A 432 -15.92 -11.12 -15.24
CA THR A 432 -15.78 -10.35 -14.00
C THR A 432 -14.41 -10.58 -13.39
N ILE A 433 -13.74 -9.52 -12.93
CA ILE A 433 -12.59 -9.61 -12.05
C ILE A 433 -13.06 -9.34 -10.63
N LEU A 434 -12.82 -10.29 -9.72
CA LEU A 434 -12.95 -10.09 -8.29
C LEU A 434 -11.56 -9.80 -7.70
N TYR A 435 -11.41 -8.64 -7.10
CA TYR A 435 -10.17 -8.18 -6.48
C TYR A 435 -10.36 -8.03 -4.96
N GLY A 436 -9.36 -8.41 -4.19
CA GLY A 436 -9.31 -8.23 -2.75
C GLY A 436 -7.90 -8.12 -2.22
N TYR A 437 -7.78 -7.64 -0.98
CA TYR A 437 -6.50 -7.57 -0.27
C TYR A 437 -6.56 -8.27 1.08
N GLY A 438 -7.38 -7.78 2.03
CA GLY A 438 -7.71 -8.43 3.30
C GLY A 438 -6.52 -8.64 4.23
N GLY A 439 -5.76 -7.57 4.55
CA GLY A 439 -4.66 -7.66 5.51
C GLY A 439 -4.08 -6.31 5.88
N PHE A 440 -3.28 -6.28 6.94
CA PHE A 440 -2.50 -5.12 7.40
C PHE A 440 -3.33 -3.87 7.71
N GLY A 441 -4.64 -4.01 7.92
CA GLY A 441 -5.52 -2.87 8.14
C GLY A 441 -5.62 -1.92 6.93
N LEU A 442 -5.27 -2.38 5.71
CA LEU A 442 -5.37 -1.55 4.51
C LEU A 442 -6.79 -1.55 3.96
N SER A 443 -7.34 -0.36 3.77
CA SER A 443 -8.68 -0.17 3.21
C SER A 443 -8.63 -0.07 1.69
N LEU A 444 -9.51 -0.81 1.01
CA LEU A 444 -9.74 -0.68 -0.42
C LEU A 444 -10.86 0.34 -0.66
N ALA A 445 -10.49 1.53 -1.13
CA ALA A 445 -11.40 2.63 -1.39
C ALA A 445 -11.50 2.96 -2.90
N PRO A 446 -12.63 3.49 -3.38
CA PRO A 446 -12.78 3.90 -4.76
C PRO A 446 -11.69 4.89 -5.18
N SER A 447 -11.01 4.59 -6.28
CA SER A 447 -9.99 5.45 -6.85
C SER A 447 -9.90 5.25 -8.37
N TYR A 448 -9.40 6.26 -9.06
CA TYR A 448 -9.09 6.15 -10.48
C TYR A 448 -8.03 5.07 -10.72
N SER A 449 -8.28 4.19 -11.68
CA SER A 449 -7.35 3.10 -12.00
C SER A 449 -7.29 2.83 -13.50
N SER A 450 -6.11 3.05 -14.08
CA SER A 450 -5.82 2.68 -15.46
C SER A 450 -5.82 1.16 -15.71
N TYR A 451 -5.85 0.34 -14.66
CA TYR A 451 -6.01 -1.11 -14.71
C TYR A 451 -7.49 -1.54 -14.75
N ILE A 452 -8.35 -0.89 -13.95
CA ILE A 452 -9.77 -1.26 -13.82
C ILE A 452 -10.59 -0.77 -15.01
N LEU A 453 -10.35 0.48 -15.41
CA LEU A 453 -11.18 1.16 -16.42
C LEU A 453 -11.20 0.47 -17.80
N PRO A 454 -10.08 -0.03 -18.34
CA PRO A 454 -10.09 -0.75 -19.61
C PRO A 454 -10.98 -2.01 -19.58
N TRP A 455 -10.97 -2.74 -18.46
CA TRP A 455 -11.79 -3.93 -18.26
C TRP A 455 -13.29 -3.60 -18.31
N VAL A 456 -13.69 -2.56 -17.61
CA VAL A 456 -15.09 -2.09 -17.57
C VAL A 456 -15.52 -1.53 -18.93
N GLU A 457 -14.62 -0.80 -19.60
CA GLU A 457 -14.85 -0.25 -20.93
C GLU A 457 -15.13 -1.33 -21.97
N ALA A 458 -14.39 -2.44 -21.94
CA ALA A 458 -14.62 -3.60 -22.79
C ALA A 458 -15.90 -4.38 -22.45
N GLY A 459 -16.69 -3.95 -21.47
CA GLY A 459 -17.95 -4.57 -21.06
C GLY A 459 -17.84 -5.57 -19.91
N GLY A 460 -16.66 -5.73 -19.33
CA GLY A 460 -16.45 -6.54 -18.12
C GLY A 460 -17.02 -5.88 -16.86
N VAL A 461 -17.04 -6.64 -15.78
CA VAL A 461 -17.38 -6.19 -14.42
C VAL A 461 -16.12 -6.23 -13.55
N PHE A 462 -15.91 -5.21 -12.73
CA PHE A 462 -14.85 -5.23 -11.72
C PHE A 462 -15.46 -5.14 -10.34
N ALA A 463 -15.13 -6.09 -9.47
CA ALA A 463 -15.64 -6.16 -8.11
C ALA A 463 -14.48 -6.03 -7.10
N LEU A 464 -14.60 -5.06 -6.20
CA LEU A 464 -13.61 -4.75 -5.17
C LEU A 464 -14.17 -5.16 -3.81
N ALA A 465 -13.71 -6.29 -3.28
CA ALA A 465 -14.20 -6.83 -2.01
C ALA A 465 -13.45 -6.23 -0.81
N GLN A 466 -14.21 -5.72 0.17
CA GLN A 466 -13.73 -5.07 1.39
C GLN A 466 -13.70 -6.07 2.53
N LEU A 467 -12.67 -6.90 2.54
CA LEU A 467 -12.58 -8.09 3.38
C LEU A 467 -12.07 -7.79 4.78
N ARG A 468 -12.42 -8.66 5.74
CA ARG A 468 -11.75 -8.66 7.05
C ARG A 468 -10.25 -8.72 6.88
N GLY A 469 -9.50 -8.22 7.86
CA GLY A 469 -8.06 -7.98 7.73
C GLY A 469 -7.71 -6.63 7.11
N GLY A 470 -8.65 -5.99 6.40
CA GLY A 470 -8.56 -4.59 5.97
C GLY A 470 -8.91 -3.60 7.08
N GLY A 471 -8.94 -2.30 6.74
CA GLY A 471 -9.22 -1.21 7.67
C GLY A 471 -10.60 -0.56 7.50
N GLU A 472 -11.44 -1.06 6.59
CA GLU A 472 -12.68 -0.43 6.15
C GLU A 472 -13.70 -0.20 7.28
N GLU A 473 -13.69 -1.10 8.28
CA GLU A 473 -14.54 -1.02 9.48
C GLU A 473 -13.72 -0.82 10.77
N GLY A 474 -12.44 -0.41 10.63
CA GLY A 474 -11.54 -0.08 11.73
C GLY A 474 -10.71 -1.26 12.28
N ALA A 475 -10.08 -1.05 13.45
CA ALA A 475 -9.11 -1.99 14.00
C ALA A 475 -9.69 -3.37 14.37
N ALA A 476 -10.97 -3.44 14.75
CA ALA A 476 -11.62 -4.73 15.00
C ALA A 476 -11.74 -5.57 13.73
N TRP A 477 -12.07 -4.93 12.60
CA TRP A 477 -12.15 -5.54 11.28
C TRP A 477 -10.81 -6.13 10.83
N HIS A 478 -9.72 -5.40 11.12
CA HIS A 478 -8.36 -5.89 10.89
C HIS A 478 -8.07 -7.13 11.73
N ARG A 479 -8.30 -7.07 13.06
CA ARG A 479 -8.07 -8.19 13.98
C ARG A 479 -8.87 -9.43 13.64
N ASP A 480 -10.05 -9.28 13.06
CA ASP A 480 -10.91 -10.41 12.65
C ASP A 480 -10.42 -11.10 11.37
N GLY A 481 -9.34 -10.60 10.73
CA GLY A 481 -8.71 -11.19 9.56
C GLY A 481 -7.21 -11.45 9.69
N MET A 482 -6.66 -11.55 10.92
CA MET A 482 -5.24 -11.83 11.16
C MET A 482 -5.05 -13.03 12.10
N LEU A 483 -3.82 -13.57 12.14
CA LEU A 483 -3.42 -14.70 13.01
C LEU A 483 -4.35 -15.90 12.84
N GLU A 484 -4.88 -16.43 13.96
CA GLU A 484 -5.82 -17.57 14.00
C GLU A 484 -7.11 -17.32 13.20
N ARG A 485 -7.45 -16.05 12.95
CA ARG A 485 -8.66 -15.64 12.23
C ARG A 485 -8.41 -15.36 10.74
N LYS A 486 -7.21 -15.61 10.22
CA LYS A 486 -6.88 -15.34 8.82
C LYS A 486 -7.77 -16.07 7.83
N GLN A 487 -8.34 -17.21 8.17
CA GLN A 487 -9.30 -17.95 7.34
C GLN A 487 -10.55 -17.11 7.01
N ASN A 488 -11.00 -16.24 7.91
CA ASN A 488 -12.15 -15.36 7.67
C ASN A 488 -11.98 -14.51 6.39
N VAL A 489 -10.77 -14.10 6.06
CA VAL A 489 -10.47 -13.32 4.85
C VAL A 489 -10.77 -14.12 3.58
N PHE A 490 -10.42 -15.40 3.60
CA PHE A 490 -10.61 -16.31 2.46
C PHE A 490 -12.08 -16.70 2.32
N ASP A 491 -12.77 -16.89 3.45
CA ASP A 491 -14.22 -17.16 3.49
C ASP A 491 -15.01 -15.95 2.98
N ASP A 492 -14.64 -14.73 3.37
CA ASP A 492 -15.24 -13.49 2.86
C ASP A 492 -15.08 -13.38 1.33
N PHE A 493 -13.91 -13.73 0.80
CA PHE A 493 -13.64 -13.67 -0.64
C PHE A 493 -14.42 -14.72 -1.44
N ALA A 494 -14.52 -15.93 -0.90
CA ALA A 494 -15.35 -16.99 -1.50
C ALA A 494 -16.84 -16.58 -1.49
N ALA A 495 -17.34 -16.02 -0.39
CA ALA A 495 -18.70 -15.52 -0.28
C ALA A 495 -18.96 -14.34 -1.25
N ALA A 496 -17.97 -13.46 -1.49
CA ALA A 496 -18.05 -12.41 -2.51
C ALA A 496 -18.23 -13.00 -3.91
N ALA A 497 -17.45 -14.04 -4.25
CA ALA A 497 -17.56 -14.75 -5.52
C ALA A 497 -18.95 -15.40 -5.68
N GLU A 498 -19.44 -16.09 -4.67
CA GLU A 498 -20.76 -16.71 -4.64
C GLU A 498 -21.88 -15.67 -4.79
N LYS A 499 -21.75 -14.51 -4.13
CA LYS A 499 -22.70 -13.39 -4.25
C LYS A 499 -22.77 -12.85 -5.68
N LEU A 500 -21.64 -12.65 -6.33
CA LEU A 500 -21.59 -12.20 -7.74
C LEU A 500 -22.28 -13.18 -8.68
N VAL A 501 -22.10 -14.48 -8.46
CA VAL A 501 -22.76 -15.53 -9.25
C VAL A 501 -24.26 -15.57 -8.94
N ALA A 502 -24.65 -15.56 -7.67
CA ALA A 502 -26.06 -15.63 -7.27
C ALA A 502 -26.88 -14.42 -7.75
N ASP A 503 -26.29 -13.23 -7.77
CA ASP A 503 -26.93 -12.01 -8.27
C ASP A 503 -26.92 -11.90 -9.81
N GLY A 504 -26.29 -12.86 -10.52
CA GLY A 504 -26.26 -12.88 -11.98
C GLY A 504 -25.28 -11.88 -12.62
N TRP A 505 -24.31 -11.35 -11.86
CA TRP A 505 -23.24 -10.51 -12.41
C TRP A 505 -22.29 -11.31 -13.30
N THR A 506 -22.05 -12.58 -12.93
CA THR A 506 -21.11 -13.47 -13.60
C THR A 506 -21.52 -14.93 -13.46
N THR A 507 -20.67 -15.83 -13.94
CA THR A 507 -20.70 -17.28 -13.67
C THR A 507 -19.30 -17.76 -13.31
N PRO A 508 -19.11 -18.93 -12.68
CA PRO A 508 -17.78 -19.46 -12.39
C PRO A 508 -16.88 -19.54 -13.65
N ALA A 509 -17.45 -19.82 -14.80
CA ALA A 509 -16.72 -19.87 -16.08
C ALA A 509 -16.29 -18.49 -16.62
N ARG A 510 -16.76 -17.40 -16.00
CA ARG A 510 -16.47 -16.01 -16.39
C ARG A 510 -15.91 -15.19 -15.24
N LEU A 511 -15.61 -15.81 -14.11
CA LEU A 511 -15.07 -15.13 -12.94
C LEU A 511 -13.56 -15.31 -12.84
N GLY A 512 -12.81 -14.22 -12.84
CA GLY A 512 -11.40 -14.18 -12.57
C GLY A 512 -11.11 -13.62 -11.17
N ALA A 513 -10.13 -14.17 -10.46
CA ALA A 513 -9.61 -13.66 -9.21
C ALA A 513 -8.30 -12.90 -9.45
N CYS A 514 -8.10 -11.75 -8.80
CA CYS A 514 -6.86 -10.99 -8.91
C CYS A 514 -6.46 -10.40 -7.55
N GLY A 515 -5.18 -10.42 -7.24
CA GLY A 515 -4.63 -9.83 -6.02
C GLY A 515 -3.11 -9.76 -6.03
N GLU A 516 -2.56 -8.77 -5.32
CA GLU A 516 -1.12 -8.52 -5.23
C GLU A 516 -0.65 -8.60 -3.78
N SER A 517 0.60 -9.09 -3.56
CA SER A 517 1.22 -9.18 -2.24
C SER A 517 0.37 -10.05 -1.29
N ASN A 518 -0.16 -9.50 -0.19
CA ASN A 518 -1.16 -10.19 0.65
C ASN A 518 -2.44 -10.56 -0.14
N GLY A 519 -2.84 -9.75 -1.13
CA GLY A 519 -3.91 -10.12 -2.07
C GLY A 519 -3.53 -11.31 -2.96
N GLY A 520 -2.25 -11.51 -3.23
CA GLY A 520 -1.73 -12.72 -3.89
C GLY A 520 -1.85 -13.97 -3.00
N LEU A 521 -1.66 -13.84 -1.67
CA LEU A 521 -1.98 -14.90 -0.70
C LEU A 521 -3.49 -15.23 -0.75
N LEU A 522 -4.32 -14.21 -0.74
CA LEU A 522 -5.78 -14.36 -0.84
C LEU A 522 -6.19 -15.18 -2.06
N VAL A 523 -5.68 -14.81 -3.24
CA VAL A 523 -5.97 -15.52 -4.50
C VAL A 523 -5.39 -16.94 -4.48
N GLY A 524 -4.19 -17.15 -3.95
CA GLY A 524 -3.60 -18.47 -3.78
C GLY A 524 -4.43 -19.38 -2.86
N ALA A 525 -4.96 -18.84 -1.77
CA ALA A 525 -5.88 -19.57 -0.89
C ALA A 525 -7.21 -19.90 -1.61
N ALA A 526 -7.77 -18.93 -2.35
CA ALA A 526 -8.97 -19.15 -3.15
C ALA A 526 -8.79 -20.27 -4.19
N LEU A 527 -7.64 -20.30 -4.89
CA LEU A 527 -7.31 -21.36 -5.85
C LEU A 527 -7.27 -22.76 -5.25
N THR A 528 -6.76 -22.87 -4.02
CA THR A 528 -6.57 -24.18 -3.37
C THR A 528 -7.76 -24.63 -2.57
N GLN A 529 -8.61 -23.70 -2.10
CA GLN A 529 -9.79 -24.00 -1.29
C GLN A 529 -11.06 -24.06 -2.13
N ARG A 530 -11.21 -23.20 -3.14
CA ARG A 530 -12.42 -23.07 -3.98
C ARG A 530 -12.09 -22.91 -5.47
N PRO A 531 -11.34 -23.87 -6.07
CA PRO A 531 -11.01 -23.81 -7.51
C PRO A 531 -12.25 -23.84 -8.41
N ASP A 532 -13.38 -24.32 -7.91
CA ASP A 532 -14.68 -24.41 -8.60
C ASP A 532 -15.31 -23.05 -8.91
N LEU A 533 -14.92 -21.98 -8.19
CA LEU A 533 -15.51 -20.65 -8.34
C LEU A 533 -14.91 -19.83 -9.48
N PHE A 534 -13.70 -20.17 -9.96
CA PHE A 534 -12.94 -19.29 -10.84
C PHE A 534 -12.54 -19.96 -12.15
N ALA A 535 -12.63 -19.20 -13.25
CA ALA A 535 -12.10 -19.59 -14.55
C ALA A 535 -10.60 -19.27 -14.67
N ALA A 536 -10.19 -18.14 -14.08
CA ALA A 536 -8.82 -17.64 -14.14
C ALA A 536 -8.39 -17.00 -12.81
N ALA A 537 -7.09 -16.92 -12.60
CA ALA A 537 -6.51 -16.25 -11.43
C ALA A 537 -5.18 -15.59 -11.74
N VAL A 538 -4.97 -14.41 -11.16
CA VAL A 538 -3.69 -13.69 -11.20
C VAL A 538 -3.21 -13.46 -9.76
N CYS A 539 -2.07 -14.08 -9.41
CA CYS A 539 -1.37 -13.88 -8.14
C CYS A 539 -0.13 -13.04 -8.41
N SER A 540 -0.15 -11.74 -8.09
CA SER A 540 0.98 -10.84 -8.29
C SER A 540 1.82 -10.73 -7.02
N ALA A 541 3.16 -10.92 -7.15
CA ALA A 541 4.12 -10.88 -6.03
C ALA A 541 3.62 -11.57 -4.74
N PRO A 542 3.12 -12.81 -4.80
CA PRO A 542 2.30 -13.41 -3.75
C PRO A 542 3.11 -14.07 -2.64
N LEU A 543 2.55 -14.10 -1.41
CA LEU A 543 3.00 -15.01 -0.34
C LEU A 543 2.23 -16.34 -0.44
N LEU A 544 2.88 -17.45 -0.74
CA LEU A 544 2.19 -18.72 -1.00
C LEU A 544 2.70 -19.90 -0.16
N ASP A 545 3.94 -19.84 0.33
CA ASP A 545 4.48 -20.75 1.33
C ASP A 545 4.52 -20.06 2.69
N MET A 546 3.45 -20.24 3.47
CA MET A 546 3.32 -19.55 4.74
C MET A 546 4.11 -20.20 5.88
N VAL A 547 4.61 -21.41 5.71
CA VAL A 547 5.49 -22.06 6.69
C VAL A 547 6.90 -21.45 6.64
N ARG A 548 7.32 -20.96 5.48
CA ARG A 548 8.67 -20.44 5.28
C ARG A 548 8.76 -18.94 4.99
N TYR A 549 7.63 -18.23 5.01
CA TYR A 549 7.58 -16.79 4.67
C TYR A 549 8.51 -15.93 5.54
N GLU A 550 8.72 -16.33 6.81
CA GLU A 550 9.57 -15.60 7.75
C GLU A 550 11.07 -15.70 7.43
N ARG A 551 11.48 -16.61 6.54
CA ARG A 551 12.89 -16.90 6.27
C ARG A 551 13.49 -15.99 5.20
N SER A 552 12.68 -15.13 4.60
CA SER A 552 13.13 -14.25 3.51
C SER A 552 12.43 -12.88 3.55
N GLY A 553 13.00 -11.92 2.84
CA GLY A 553 12.40 -10.61 2.64
C GLY A 553 12.06 -9.86 3.93
N LEU A 554 10.83 -9.34 3.99
CA LEU A 554 10.27 -8.72 5.19
C LEU A 554 9.44 -9.69 6.04
N GLY A 555 9.42 -10.97 5.73
CA GLY A 555 8.65 -11.97 6.45
C GLY A 555 8.74 -11.90 7.97
N PRO A 556 9.95 -11.77 8.59
CA PRO A 556 10.06 -11.67 10.05
C PRO A 556 9.30 -10.48 10.67
N VAL A 557 9.02 -9.43 9.88
CA VAL A 557 8.29 -8.23 10.35
C VAL A 557 6.78 -8.48 10.39
N TRP A 558 6.27 -9.49 9.68
CA TRP A 558 4.83 -9.76 9.53
C TRP A 558 4.29 -10.82 10.49
N ARG A 559 5.06 -11.22 11.50
CA ARG A 559 4.61 -12.17 12.53
C ARG A 559 3.35 -11.74 13.27
N SER A 560 3.16 -10.42 13.43
CA SER A 560 1.94 -9.88 14.04
C SER A 560 0.70 -10.06 13.17
N GLU A 561 0.86 -10.21 11.85
CA GLU A 561 -0.25 -10.42 10.90
C GLU A 561 -0.58 -11.91 10.70
N TYR A 562 0.46 -12.76 10.59
CA TYR A 562 0.28 -14.17 10.18
C TYR A 562 0.60 -15.19 11.27
N GLY A 563 1.40 -14.83 12.26
CA GLY A 563 1.97 -15.78 13.22
C GLY A 563 3.32 -16.34 12.78
N SER A 564 3.89 -17.25 13.56
CA SER A 564 5.23 -17.82 13.35
C SER A 564 5.18 -19.34 13.24
N ALA A 565 5.94 -19.90 12.28
CA ALA A 565 6.13 -21.35 12.18
C ALA A 565 7.01 -21.92 13.30
N ASP A 566 7.71 -21.07 14.07
CA ASP A 566 8.50 -21.47 15.23
C ASP A 566 7.62 -21.72 16.47
N ASP A 567 6.37 -21.28 16.46
CA ASP A 567 5.37 -21.53 17.50
C ASP A 567 4.46 -22.71 17.09
N PRO A 568 4.27 -23.73 17.95
CA PRO A 568 3.50 -24.94 17.60
C PRO A 568 2.02 -24.67 17.31
N GLU A 569 1.39 -23.74 17.99
CA GLU A 569 -0.02 -23.37 17.74
C GLU A 569 -0.17 -22.57 16.44
N GLN A 570 0.70 -21.59 16.24
CA GLN A 570 0.66 -20.71 15.07
C GLN A 570 1.06 -21.46 13.80
N LEU A 571 1.96 -22.46 13.88
CA LEU A 571 2.22 -23.36 12.76
C LEU A 571 0.93 -24.05 12.29
N GLY A 572 0.07 -24.45 13.23
CA GLY A 572 -1.24 -25.02 12.90
C GLY A 572 -2.12 -24.06 12.09
N TRP A 573 -2.14 -22.76 12.46
CA TRP A 573 -2.86 -21.74 11.70
C TRP A 573 -2.31 -21.61 10.27
N LEU A 574 -0.98 -21.49 10.14
CA LEU A 574 -0.30 -21.33 8.85
C LEU A 574 -0.54 -22.53 7.92
N LEU A 575 -0.42 -23.76 8.42
CA LEU A 575 -0.69 -24.98 7.65
C LEU A 575 -2.17 -25.07 7.23
N GLY A 576 -3.07 -24.53 8.03
CA GLY A 576 -4.50 -24.50 7.76
C GLY A 576 -4.85 -23.81 6.44
N TYR A 577 -4.08 -22.79 6.04
CA TYR A 577 -4.39 -22.02 4.83
C TYR A 577 -3.22 -21.87 3.83
N SER A 578 -1.98 -22.27 4.16
CA SER A 578 -0.80 -22.09 3.29
C SER A 578 -1.04 -22.64 1.89
N PRO A 579 -1.16 -21.80 0.84
CA PRO A 579 -1.58 -22.26 -0.49
C PRO A 579 -0.67 -23.35 -1.06
N TYR A 580 0.64 -23.17 -0.94
CA TYR A 580 1.64 -24.15 -1.43
C TYR A 580 1.44 -25.56 -0.85
N HIS A 581 1.14 -25.65 0.46
CA HIS A 581 0.93 -26.92 1.17
C HIS A 581 -0.46 -27.53 0.96
N ARG A 582 -1.39 -26.76 0.40
CA ARG A 582 -2.77 -27.20 0.13
C ARG A 582 -2.99 -27.59 -1.34
N VAL A 583 -1.96 -27.51 -2.19
CA VAL A 583 -2.07 -28.00 -3.58
C VAL A 583 -2.35 -29.50 -3.58
N THR A 584 -3.44 -29.90 -4.20
CA THR A 584 -3.91 -31.31 -4.26
C THR A 584 -3.83 -31.82 -5.70
N GLY A 585 -3.27 -33.01 -5.88
CA GLY A 585 -3.17 -33.66 -7.19
C GLY A 585 -4.53 -34.04 -7.75
N GLY A 586 -4.70 -33.94 -9.08
CA GLY A 586 -5.90 -34.35 -9.77
C GLY A 586 -7.04 -33.31 -9.77
N VAL A 587 -6.79 -32.12 -9.29
CA VAL A 587 -7.74 -30.98 -9.35
C VAL A 587 -7.59 -30.27 -10.69
N ASP A 588 -8.70 -29.88 -11.32
CA ASP A 588 -8.74 -29.00 -12.50
C ASP A 588 -8.64 -27.53 -12.04
N TYR A 589 -7.41 -27.08 -11.79
CA TYR A 589 -7.17 -25.70 -11.34
C TYR A 589 -7.54 -24.67 -12.43
N PRO A 590 -8.01 -23.46 -12.03
CA PRO A 590 -8.22 -22.33 -12.95
C PRO A 590 -6.96 -22.00 -13.77
N ALA A 591 -7.14 -21.37 -14.92
CA ALA A 591 -6.00 -20.75 -15.60
C ALA A 591 -5.28 -19.81 -14.64
N THR A 592 -4.00 -20.00 -14.40
CA THR A 592 -3.28 -19.27 -13.33
C THR A 592 -2.05 -18.58 -13.88
N LEU A 593 -1.96 -17.27 -13.63
CA LEU A 593 -0.77 -16.46 -13.87
C LEU A 593 -0.19 -16.02 -12.53
N LEU A 594 1.02 -16.49 -12.23
CA LEU A 594 1.82 -15.97 -11.12
C LEU A 594 2.79 -14.94 -11.67
N THR A 595 2.82 -13.73 -11.10
CA THR A 595 3.84 -12.74 -11.46
C THR A 595 4.83 -12.55 -10.33
N THR A 596 6.11 -12.42 -10.66
CA THR A 596 7.16 -12.26 -9.65
C THR A 596 8.29 -11.39 -10.17
N PHE A 597 9.01 -10.75 -9.26
CA PHE A 597 10.00 -9.72 -9.56
C PHE A 597 11.34 -10.08 -8.93
N GLY A 598 12.40 -10.17 -9.75
CA GLY A 598 13.71 -10.64 -9.30
C GLY A 598 14.36 -9.78 -8.22
N GLY A 599 14.09 -8.48 -8.22
CA GLY A 599 14.56 -7.52 -7.21
C GLY A 599 13.62 -7.36 -5.99
N ASP A 600 12.57 -8.18 -5.87
CA ASP A 600 11.62 -8.06 -4.77
C ASP A 600 12.28 -8.40 -3.42
N SER A 601 12.43 -7.38 -2.60
CA SER A 601 13.03 -7.48 -1.27
C SER A 601 11.99 -7.51 -0.13
N ARG A 602 10.70 -7.43 -0.47
CA ARG A 602 9.58 -7.65 0.48
C ARG A 602 9.16 -9.11 0.49
N VAL A 603 8.69 -9.59 -0.66
CA VAL A 603 8.15 -10.92 -0.87
C VAL A 603 9.09 -11.67 -1.81
N ASP A 604 9.75 -12.70 -1.30
CA ASP A 604 10.71 -13.47 -2.07
C ASP A 604 10.04 -14.15 -3.26
N PRO A 605 10.62 -14.08 -4.47
CA PRO A 605 10.17 -14.81 -5.65
C PRO A 605 10.00 -16.32 -5.47
N MET A 606 10.60 -16.92 -4.44
CA MET A 606 10.45 -18.34 -4.12
C MET A 606 8.99 -18.78 -3.99
N HIS A 607 8.15 -17.92 -3.42
CA HIS A 607 6.72 -18.22 -3.21
C HIS A 607 6.01 -18.54 -4.54
N ALA A 608 6.20 -17.67 -5.54
CA ALA A 608 5.61 -17.87 -6.86
C ALA A 608 6.25 -19.05 -7.60
N ARG A 609 7.59 -19.21 -7.52
CA ARG A 609 8.31 -20.33 -8.16
C ARG A 609 7.84 -21.68 -7.63
N LYS A 610 7.82 -21.87 -6.30
CA LYS A 610 7.39 -23.12 -5.66
C LYS A 610 5.92 -23.44 -5.96
N MET A 611 5.04 -22.44 -5.88
CA MET A 611 3.62 -22.61 -6.18
C MET A 611 3.38 -22.97 -7.64
N CYS A 612 4.08 -22.33 -8.59
CA CYS A 612 3.98 -22.64 -10.00
C CYS A 612 4.36 -24.11 -10.26
N ALA A 613 5.48 -24.56 -9.75
CA ALA A 613 5.93 -25.95 -9.89
C ALA A 613 4.93 -26.94 -9.27
N ALA A 614 4.37 -26.62 -8.10
CA ALA A 614 3.39 -27.47 -7.43
C ALA A 614 2.08 -27.57 -8.22
N LEU A 615 1.54 -26.45 -8.70
CA LEU A 615 0.29 -26.43 -9.49
C LEU A 615 0.46 -27.12 -10.84
N GLN A 616 1.60 -26.89 -11.55
CA GLN A 616 1.90 -27.56 -12.82
C GLN A 616 1.99 -29.08 -12.68
N ALA A 617 2.52 -29.58 -11.57
CA ALA A 617 2.62 -31.01 -11.29
C ALA A 617 1.28 -31.62 -10.83
N ALA A 618 0.37 -30.84 -10.25
CA ALA A 618 -0.85 -31.31 -9.61
C ALA A 618 -2.10 -31.24 -10.51
N THR A 619 -2.16 -30.26 -11.42
CA THR A 619 -3.35 -30.01 -12.22
C THR A 619 -3.71 -31.18 -13.13
N SER A 620 -4.99 -31.54 -13.16
CA SER A 620 -5.54 -32.52 -14.12
C SER A 620 -6.16 -31.86 -15.35
N GLY A 621 -6.32 -30.54 -15.31
CA GLY A 621 -6.96 -29.77 -16.37
C GLY A 621 -6.00 -29.37 -17.50
N SER A 622 -6.56 -28.76 -18.54
CA SER A 622 -5.79 -28.24 -19.68
C SER A 622 -5.54 -26.72 -19.59
N ARG A 623 -6.10 -26.06 -18.60
CA ARG A 623 -5.94 -24.62 -18.38
C ARG A 623 -4.48 -24.30 -18.00
N PRO A 624 -3.88 -23.20 -18.53
CA PRO A 624 -2.46 -22.92 -18.34
C PRO A 624 -2.15 -22.49 -16.91
N ILE A 625 -1.00 -22.96 -16.39
CA ILE A 625 -0.37 -22.49 -15.15
C ILE A 625 0.97 -21.87 -15.54
N LEU A 626 1.13 -20.57 -15.38
CA LEU A 626 2.23 -19.80 -15.93
C LEU A 626 2.92 -18.94 -14.88
N LEU A 627 4.21 -18.71 -15.06
CA LEU A 627 5.02 -17.80 -14.26
C LEU A 627 5.57 -16.69 -15.17
N ARG A 628 5.20 -15.44 -14.90
CA ARG A 628 5.79 -14.25 -15.49
C ARG A 628 6.84 -13.71 -14.52
N HIS A 629 8.10 -13.77 -14.92
CA HIS A 629 9.22 -13.28 -14.12
C HIS A 629 9.81 -12.02 -14.76
N GLU A 630 10.02 -10.97 -13.96
CA GLU A 630 10.67 -9.74 -14.40
C GLU A 630 11.93 -9.50 -13.51
N GLY A 631 13.11 -9.72 -14.10
CA GLY A 631 14.37 -9.80 -13.33
C GLY A 631 14.81 -8.48 -12.70
N ASP A 632 14.57 -7.36 -13.39
CA ASP A 632 15.12 -6.02 -13.04
C ASP A 632 14.12 -5.15 -12.25
N VAL A 633 13.10 -5.73 -11.65
CA VAL A 633 12.05 -5.01 -10.92
C VAL A 633 11.89 -5.60 -9.53
N GLY A 634 11.57 -4.76 -8.56
CA GLY A 634 11.22 -5.14 -7.19
C GLY A 634 9.74 -4.95 -6.87
N HIS A 635 9.41 -5.01 -5.59
CA HIS A 635 8.05 -4.85 -5.07
C HIS A 635 7.55 -3.41 -5.11
N GLY A 636 8.47 -2.45 -4.99
CA GLY A 636 8.16 -1.04 -4.93
C GLY A 636 7.78 -0.42 -6.28
N SER A 637 7.90 0.90 -6.36
CA SER A 637 7.55 1.67 -7.54
C SER A 637 8.35 1.23 -8.78
N ARG A 638 7.70 1.24 -9.93
CA ARG A 638 8.28 0.96 -11.24
C ARG A 638 7.96 2.08 -12.22
N SER A 639 8.66 2.13 -13.36
CA SER A 639 8.34 3.10 -14.41
C SER A 639 6.94 2.88 -14.97
N ALA A 640 6.33 3.95 -15.49
CA ALA A 640 4.97 3.92 -16.03
C ALA A 640 4.83 2.89 -17.17
N GLY A 641 5.81 2.81 -18.08
CA GLY A 641 5.79 1.84 -19.17
C GLY A 641 5.79 0.39 -18.65
N ARG A 642 6.62 0.05 -17.67
CA ARG A 642 6.63 -1.30 -17.07
C ARG A 642 5.33 -1.62 -16.32
N ALA A 643 4.71 -0.63 -15.69
CA ALA A 643 3.40 -0.81 -15.06
C ALA A 643 2.30 -1.09 -16.10
N VAL A 644 2.36 -0.38 -17.23
CA VAL A 644 1.45 -0.61 -18.37
C VAL A 644 1.62 -2.02 -18.95
N ASP A 645 2.86 -2.48 -19.16
CA ASP A 645 3.16 -3.83 -19.66
C ASP A 645 2.58 -4.91 -18.75
N LEU A 646 2.82 -4.81 -17.45
CA LEU A 646 2.30 -5.76 -16.46
C LEU A 646 0.76 -5.77 -16.45
N ALA A 647 0.13 -4.59 -16.44
CA ALA A 647 -1.32 -4.47 -16.42
C ALA A 647 -1.94 -5.07 -17.70
N ALA A 648 -1.34 -4.81 -18.86
CA ALA A 648 -1.79 -5.37 -20.15
C ALA A 648 -1.68 -6.89 -20.18
N ASP A 649 -0.59 -7.46 -19.68
CA ASP A 649 -0.38 -8.90 -19.57
C ASP A 649 -1.44 -9.57 -18.68
N MET A 650 -1.71 -8.97 -17.51
CA MET A 650 -2.70 -9.48 -16.55
C MET A 650 -4.12 -9.40 -17.12
N LEU A 651 -4.49 -8.28 -17.74
CA LEU A 651 -5.82 -8.09 -18.33
C LEU A 651 -6.04 -9.01 -19.53
N ALA A 652 -5.05 -9.14 -20.43
CA ALA A 652 -5.13 -10.03 -21.58
C ALA A 652 -5.28 -11.50 -21.15
N PHE A 653 -4.53 -11.92 -20.12
CA PHE A 653 -4.65 -13.26 -19.55
C PHE A 653 -6.05 -13.51 -18.97
N LEU A 654 -6.53 -12.61 -18.12
CA LEU A 654 -7.88 -12.73 -17.52
C LEU A 654 -8.96 -12.72 -18.60
N ALA A 655 -8.85 -11.83 -19.60
CA ALA A 655 -9.82 -11.71 -20.69
C ALA A 655 -9.91 -13.02 -21.50
N ALA A 656 -8.77 -13.58 -21.89
CA ALA A 656 -8.71 -14.82 -22.66
C ALA A 656 -9.38 -16.01 -21.94
N HIS A 657 -9.29 -16.05 -20.61
CA HIS A 657 -9.78 -17.19 -19.81
C HIS A 657 -11.14 -16.96 -19.15
N THR A 658 -11.70 -15.74 -19.21
CA THR A 658 -13.07 -15.43 -18.76
C THR A 658 -14.01 -15.11 -19.91
N GLY A 659 -13.49 -15.05 -21.16
CA GLY A 659 -14.27 -14.78 -22.36
C GLY A 659 -14.66 -13.31 -22.52
N LEU A 660 -13.77 -12.36 -22.15
CA LEU A 660 -13.90 -10.95 -22.48
C LEU A 660 -13.11 -10.67 -23.76
N GLU A 661 -13.75 -10.09 -24.74
CA GLU A 661 -13.06 -9.58 -25.94
C GLU A 661 -12.59 -8.15 -25.65
N ALA A 662 -11.35 -7.85 -26.03
CA ALA A 662 -10.89 -6.47 -26.01
C ALA A 662 -11.77 -5.70 -27.00
N GLY A 663 -12.47 -4.66 -26.53
CA GLY A 663 -13.29 -3.81 -27.40
C GLY A 663 -12.42 -3.09 -28.44
N ASP A 664 -13.01 -2.86 -29.62
CA ASP A 664 -12.39 -2.06 -30.68
C ASP A 664 -12.15 -0.61 -30.26
#